data_585b8394ad3adbc1b18035bf3e4c7d2c
#
_entry.id   585b8394ad3adbc1b18035bf3e4c7d2c
#
_cell.length_a   1.000
_cell.length_b   1.000
_cell.length_c   1.000
_cell.angle_alpha   90.00
_cell.angle_beta   90.00
_cell.angle_gamma   90.00
#
_symmetry.space_group_name_H-M   'P 1'
#
loop_
_entity.id
_entity.type
_entity.pdbx_description
1 polymer ?
#
loop_
_entity_poly.entity_id
_entity_poly.type
_entity_poly.pdbx_seq_one_letter_code
_entity_poly.pdbx_strand_id
1 'polypeptide(L)'
;MVSHIDIRSVKMAAKDHWQGLLAACGVDVPAKGKHGACPLCGGTDRFHFIDDHGHGDWHCRQCDNPNHGDGLDLLVRAKGITIIEAAKVVADALVLPLPEPKPARKEAPKSEAPPIAERIKKLAAQTTVGQSNYLVNKGLQCPHQRLLKDGSLLLVTQTLDGTITGAQIIKPSSEKRFVSGSQKKGSFIPLSAITGTPDTIIITEGYATALTVSQLHDGVVLAAIDESNLLTVAKQVRERWPDVKIILAGDNDWHVPGELDGKGKPKKNVGKIAAEKTAKVIDGWITLPPTEHKADWDDYRQHHGIEAAKQAFSEGLYQVGENMSASVVINLDERREKERDPLKSFVDVRKDGIFHVTPKLDKETGEIVKPEQWLSNPMKPIAKGVNDFKENYLIIEWGKGNIQALMLGDIGEREGWRTMKNAGLLVTTKPVLRQILSDWLIRRDFDEEWRITHKSGWHKGAYIMPDGSIIGTPEQPILFNGQSAAATAYQVKGSMNSWQSDVARLANGNIFMMFAIGAALAAPMTGITQADSFGIHIYAQSTAGKSTAADMAVSLYGNPDLQRLTWYGTAYGIANEAVAHNDGLLYLDEVGQGADPKHVYKSAYTLFNGKGKIQGAKEGGNRPLESWRTVAISTGEKDIETFLLNSGVKINAGQLVRLLNIPIERATELHECETGKEHADTIKINCRANYGAAGRYWIEYLSNHKDEAVEAYTTAQKRWSKLIPSSYGEQVHRASDRFAAIEAALLMGRVITGWSEQDCRDTVQAVFNVWLSEFGTGNKEIEQMVERAAAFLNTYGMSRYAPLPYDDRDLPIRDLAGYREKKSGHDDSPVIFYTLPSAFKEEMAKGFNAESFAAALATIGMLKKPAKGKGYQGRTPRLRHLGNTQQRAYVMMLIPDEEE
;
A
#
# COMPACT_ATOMS: atom_id res chain seq x y z
N MET A 1 -32.03 7.59 12.68
CA MET A 1 -31.51 8.80 13.33
C MET A 1 -30.66 8.33 14.50
N VAL A 2 -29.35 8.43 14.39
CA VAL A 2 -28.41 8.02 15.44
C VAL A 2 -28.15 9.25 16.30
N SER A 3 -28.71 9.29 17.51
CA SER A 3 -28.42 10.34 18.49
C SER A 3 -26.92 10.25 18.86
N HIS A 4 -26.19 11.31 18.63
CA HIS A 4 -24.78 11.44 19.02
C HIS A 4 -24.72 11.47 20.56
N ILE A 5 -24.29 10.36 21.17
CA ILE A 5 -23.92 10.32 22.58
C ILE A 5 -22.45 10.75 22.73
N ASP A 6 -22.17 11.69 23.62
CA ASP A 6 -20.78 12.01 23.97
C ASP A 6 -20.26 10.98 24.99
N ILE A 7 -19.51 10.02 24.49
CA ILE A 7 -18.91 8.93 25.29
C ILE A 7 -18.04 9.48 26.42
N ARG A 8 -17.37 10.61 26.22
CA ARG A 8 -16.50 11.23 27.22
C ARG A 8 -17.32 11.73 28.42
N SER A 9 -18.46 12.39 28.16
CA SER A 9 -19.37 12.86 29.21
C SER A 9 -19.97 11.69 29.98
N VAL A 10 -20.33 10.58 29.33
CA VAL A 10 -20.82 9.36 29.98
C VAL A 10 -19.76 8.73 30.87
N LYS A 11 -18.53 8.60 30.39
CA LYS A 11 -17.38 8.08 31.18
C LYS A 11 -17.08 8.96 32.39
N MET A 12 -17.18 10.29 32.24
CA MET A 12 -17.01 11.22 33.37
C MET A 12 -18.12 11.10 34.43
N ALA A 13 -19.36 10.96 34.00
CA ALA A 13 -20.50 10.77 34.91
C ALA A 13 -20.49 9.41 35.59
N ALA A 14 -19.96 8.37 34.92
CA ALA A 14 -19.82 7.02 35.45
C ALA A 14 -18.62 6.86 36.40
N LYS A 15 -17.77 7.87 36.52
CA LYS A 15 -16.55 7.83 37.34
C LYS A 15 -16.90 7.52 38.81
N ASP A 16 -16.15 6.63 39.44
CA ASP A 16 -16.30 6.13 40.81
C ASP A 16 -17.59 5.32 41.08
N HIS A 17 -18.42 5.05 40.06
CA HIS A 17 -19.68 4.32 40.18
C HIS A 17 -19.71 2.98 39.38
N TRP A 18 -18.60 2.60 38.74
CA TRP A 18 -18.57 1.50 37.78
C TRP A 18 -19.00 0.15 38.32
N GLN A 19 -18.69 -0.22 39.56
CA GLN A 19 -19.10 -1.48 40.12
C GLN A 19 -20.64 -1.60 40.20
N GLY A 20 -21.31 -0.53 40.65
CA GLY A 20 -22.77 -0.49 40.71
C GLY A 20 -23.41 -0.43 39.29
N LEU A 21 -22.82 0.33 38.38
CA LEU A 21 -23.30 0.45 37.00
C LEU A 21 -23.19 -0.86 36.23
N LEU A 22 -22.08 -1.59 36.35
CA LEU A 22 -21.89 -2.89 35.73
C LEU A 22 -22.91 -3.90 36.26
N ALA A 23 -23.14 -3.94 37.59
CA ALA A 23 -24.15 -4.78 38.18
C ALA A 23 -25.57 -4.42 37.68
N ALA A 24 -25.92 -3.13 37.65
CA ALA A 24 -27.19 -2.64 37.08
C ALA A 24 -27.37 -3.02 35.61
N CYS A 25 -26.29 -3.07 34.87
CA CYS A 25 -26.26 -3.52 33.47
C CYS A 25 -26.19 -5.06 33.36
N GLY A 26 -26.26 -5.83 34.43
CA GLY A 26 -26.23 -7.28 34.44
C GLY A 26 -24.85 -7.87 34.11
N VAL A 27 -23.79 -7.21 34.54
CA VAL A 27 -22.39 -7.66 34.48
C VAL A 27 -21.83 -7.68 35.90
N ASP A 28 -21.82 -8.87 36.53
CA ASP A 28 -21.33 -9.00 37.91
C ASP A 28 -19.80 -9.00 37.94
N VAL A 29 -19.24 -8.13 38.77
CA VAL A 29 -17.80 -8.04 39.01
C VAL A 29 -17.49 -8.17 40.51
N PRO A 30 -16.31 -8.69 40.86
CA PRO A 30 -15.89 -8.74 42.28
C PRO A 30 -15.81 -7.32 42.87
N ALA A 31 -15.84 -7.23 44.18
CA ALA A 31 -15.63 -5.97 44.86
C ALA A 31 -14.25 -5.37 44.49
N LYS A 32 -14.13 -4.05 44.47
CA LYS A 32 -12.90 -3.32 44.17
C LYS A 32 -11.68 -3.90 44.90
N GLY A 33 -10.63 -4.18 44.16
CA GLY A 33 -9.39 -4.78 44.69
C GLY A 33 -9.48 -6.27 45.01
N LYS A 34 -10.60 -6.94 44.71
CA LYS A 34 -10.75 -8.39 44.91
C LYS A 34 -10.66 -9.17 43.59
N HIS A 35 -10.21 -10.42 43.71
CA HIS A 35 -10.26 -11.39 42.64
C HIS A 35 -11.58 -12.18 42.67
N GLY A 36 -12.00 -12.64 41.45
CA GLY A 36 -13.22 -13.44 41.34
C GLY A 36 -13.37 -14.07 39.97
N ALA A 37 -14.57 -14.56 39.67
CA ALA A 37 -14.91 -15.08 38.35
C ALA A 37 -14.90 -13.98 37.28
N CYS A 38 -14.38 -14.27 36.10
CA CYS A 38 -14.40 -13.32 35.01
C CYS A 38 -15.78 -13.31 34.33
N PRO A 39 -16.40 -12.13 34.14
CA PRO A 39 -17.69 -12.05 33.48
C PRO A 39 -17.62 -12.39 31.97
N LEU A 40 -16.40 -12.49 31.39
CA LEU A 40 -16.20 -12.81 29.98
C LEU A 40 -15.83 -14.28 29.74
N CYS A 41 -14.93 -14.86 30.55
CA CYS A 41 -14.38 -16.21 30.34
C CYS A 41 -14.60 -17.16 31.52
N GLY A 42 -15.34 -16.74 32.57
CA GLY A 42 -15.63 -17.54 33.73
C GLY A 42 -14.41 -17.79 34.63
N GLY A 43 -14.38 -18.93 35.30
CA GLY A 43 -13.36 -19.28 36.29
C GLY A 43 -13.70 -18.80 37.69
N THR A 44 -12.80 -19.00 38.70
CA THR A 44 -13.08 -18.71 40.11
C THR A 44 -12.33 -17.48 40.65
N ASP A 45 -11.09 -17.23 40.21
CA ASP A 45 -10.24 -16.16 40.82
C ASP A 45 -9.36 -15.41 39.81
N ARG A 46 -9.64 -15.53 38.52
CA ARG A 46 -8.77 -15.00 37.44
C ARG A 46 -9.03 -13.56 37.06
N PHE A 47 -10.13 -12.97 37.46
CA PHE A 47 -10.52 -11.61 37.18
C PHE A 47 -10.29 -10.73 38.39
N HIS A 48 -9.62 -9.58 38.15
CA HIS A 48 -9.36 -8.57 39.17
C HIS A 48 -10.03 -7.25 38.73
N PHE A 49 -10.99 -6.79 39.55
CA PHE A 49 -11.60 -5.48 39.38
C PHE A 49 -10.79 -4.45 40.20
N ILE A 50 -9.98 -3.68 39.50
CA ILE A 50 -8.96 -2.78 40.04
C ILE A 50 -9.59 -1.46 40.48
N ASP A 51 -10.16 -0.72 39.50
CA ASP A 51 -10.87 0.55 39.66
C ASP A 51 -10.17 1.61 40.55
N ASP A 52 -8.82 1.66 40.51
CA ASP A 52 -8.04 2.57 41.35
C ASP A 52 -8.23 4.05 40.99
N HIS A 53 -8.58 4.31 39.71
CA HIS A 53 -8.80 5.66 39.20
C HIS A 53 -10.29 5.99 38.98
N GLY A 54 -11.21 5.11 39.44
CA GLY A 54 -12.65 5.28 39.29
C GLY A 54 -13.16 5.13 37.84
N HIS A 55 -12.39 4.49 36.93
CA HIS A 55 -12.76 4.27 35.53
C HIS A 55 -13.32 2.87 35.26
N GLY A 56 -13.46 2.02 36.30
CA GLY A 56 -13.88 0.66 36.17
C GLY A 56 -12.80 -0.26 35.60
N ASP A 57 -11.54 0.04 35.90
CA ASP A 57 -10.38 -0.68 35.41
C ASP A 57 -10.37 -2.12 35.88
N TRP A 58 -10.12 -3.05 34.97
CA TRP A 58 -10.12 -4.48 35.22
C TRP A 58 -8.99 -5.20 34.49
N HIS A 59 -8.63 -6.39 35.04
CA HIS A 59 -7.66 -7.29 34.42
C HIS A 59 -8.09 -8.74 34.60
N CYS A 60 -7.92 -9.57 33.55
CA CYS A 60 -8.15 -11.01 33.61
C CYS A 60 -6.93 -11.79 33.14
N ARG A 61 -6.47 -12.76 33.93
CA ARG A 61 -5.28 -13.57 33.63
C ARG A 61 -5.48 -14.53 32.45
N GLN A 62 -6.73 -14.79 32.04
CA GLN A 62 -7.05 -15.78 31.01
C GLN A 62 -7.71 -15.22 29.75
N CYS A 63 -8.30 -14.02 29.80
CA CYS A 63 -8.83 -13.41 28.58
C CYS A 63 -7.72 -13.05 27.62
N ASP A 64 -7.94 -13.35 26.33
CA ASP A 64 -7.04 -12.97 25.26
C ASP A 64 -7.44 -11.62 24.67
N ASN A 65 -6.48 -10.81 24.46
CA ASN A 65 -6.33 -9.53 23.79
C ASN A 65 -7.62 -8.68 23.57
N PRO A 66 -7.80 -7.62 24.37
CA PRO A 66 -7.04 -7.26 25.54
C PRO A 66 -7.52 -8.04 26.80
N ASN A 67 -6.58 -8.31 27.69
CA ASN A 67 -6.87 -8.95 28.99
C ASN A 67 -7.18 -7.93 30.08
N HIS A 68 -7.31 -6.64 29.74
CA HIS A 68 -7.63 -5.51 30.63
C HIS A 68 -8.43 -4.45 29.86
N GLY A 69 -9.04 -3.52 30.57
CA GLY A 69 -9.80 -2.41 30.01
C GLY A 69 -10.47 -1.58 31.08
N ASP A 70 -11.32 -0.64 30.67
CA ASP A 70 -12.17 0.14 31.56
C ASP A 70 -13.60 -0.45 31.69
N GLY A 71 -14.45 0.17 32.51
CA GLY A 71 -15.80 -0.33 32.74
C GLY A 71 -16.68 -0.33 31.47
N LEU A 72 -16.49 0.62 30.56
CA LEU A 72 -17.22 0.64 29.31
C LEU A 72 -16.76 -0.46 28.35
N ASP A 73 -15.46 -0.73 28.29
CA ASP A 73 -14.89 -1.83 27.52
C ASP A 73 -15.38 -3.20 28.02
N LEU A 74 -15.50 -3.34 29.36
CA LEU A 74 -16.03 -4.54 29.96
C LEU A 74 -17.49 -4.78 29.56
N LEU A 75 -18.30 -3.72 29.57
CA LEU A 75 -19.72 -3.80 29.19
C LEU A 75 -19.89 -4.15 27.71
N VAL A 76 -19.12 -3.52 26.82
CA VAL A 76 -19.09 -3.83 25.39
C VAL A 76 -18.84 -5.31 25.16
N ARG A 77 -17.87 -5.88 25.86
CA ARG A 77 -17.46 -7.28 25.69
C ARG A 77 -18.43 -8.25 26.30
N ALA A 78 -18.91 -7.97 27.52
CA ALA A 78 -19.84 -8.85 28.24
C ALA A 78 -21.19 -8.94 27.55
N LYS A 79 -21.63 -7.87 26.88
CA LYS A 79 -22.93 -7.82 26.19
C LYS A 79 -22.84 -8.03 24.68
N GLY A 80 -21.66 -7.99 24.08
CA GLY A 80 -21.46 -8.08 22.63
C GLY A 80 -22.05 -6.91 21.85
N ILE A 81 -22.10 -5.72 22.44
CA ILE A 81 -22.70 -4.50 21.89
C ILE A 81 -21.62 -3.50 21.46
N THR A 82 -22.01 -2.51 20.66
CA THR A 82 -21.08 -1.43 20.27
C THR A 82 -20.80 -0.46 21.41
N ILE A 83 -19.69 0.28 21.35
CA ILE A 83 -19.33 1.27 22.38
C ILE A 83 -20.38 2.37 22.52
N ILE A 84 -21.09 2.70 21.45
CA ILE A 84 -22.18 3.68 21.45
C ILE A 84 -23.41 3.13 22.19
N GLU A 85 -23.74 1.87 21.96
CA GLU A 85 -24.83 1.17 22.67
C GLU A 85 -24.49 1.00 24.14
N ALA A 86 -23.26 0.63 24.49
CA ALA A 86 -22.79 0.53 25.86
C ALA A 86 -22.86 1.90 26.56
N ALA A 87 -22.46 2.98 25.90
CA ALA A 87 -22.56 4.33 26.44
C ALA A 87 -24.03 4.75 26.67
N LYS A 88 -24.99 4.32 25.83
CA LYS A 88 -26.42 4.53 26.05
C LYS A 88 -26.92 3.81 27.28
N VAL A 89 -26.60 2.54 27.39
CA VAL A 89 -26.99 1.70 28.55
C VAL A 89 -26.45 2.30 29.85
N VAL A 90 -25.23 2.79 29.87
CA VAL A 90 -24.63 3.45 31.03
C VAL A 90 -25.31 4.80 31.31
N ALA A 91 -25.59 5.60 30.28
CA ALA A 91 -26.29 6.88 30.41
C ALA A 91 -27.71 6.68 30.96
N ASP A 92 -28.42 5.68 30.49
CA ASP A 92 -29.75 5.31 30.97
C ASP A 92 -29.72 4.82 32.44
N ALA A 93 -28.69 4.03 32.81
CA ALA A 93 -28.47 3.57 34.19
C ALA A 93 -28.09 4.73 35.15
N LEU A 94 -27.49 5.77 34.64
CA LEU A 94 -27.14 7.01 35.41
C LEU A 94 -28.30 8.01 35.46
N VAL A 95 -29.46 7.73 34.79
CA VAL A 95 -30.58 8.65 34.65
C VAL A 95 -30.11 10.04 34.17
N LEU A 96 -29.14 10.04 33.24
CA LEU A 96 -28.67 11.26 32.60
C LEU A 96 -29.70 11.72 31.57
N PRO A 97 -30.15 13.00 31.55
CA PRO A 97 -31.02 13.49 30.54
C PRO A 97 -30.31 13.38 29.17
N LEU A 98 -30.85 12.54 28.29
CA LEU A 98 -30.43 12.53 26.89
C LEU A 98 -30.75 13.92 26.33
N PRO A 99 -29.84 14.61 25.67
CA PRO A 99 -30.14 15.86 25.02
C PRO A 99 -31.30 15.66 24.05
N GLU A 100 -32.41 16.40 24.22
CA GLU A 100 -33.48 16.44 23.26
C GLU A 100 -32.89 16.72 21.86
N PRO A 101 -33.41 16.10 20.81
CA PRO A 101 -32.96 16.38 19.45
C PRO A 101 -33.24 17.84 19.18
N LYS A 102 -32.22 18.69 19.17
CA LYS A 102 -32.37 20.07 18.66
C LYS A 102 -32.90 19.94 17.25
N PRO A 103 -33.99 20.66 16.92
CA PRO A 103 -34.53 20.66 15.56
C PRO A 103 -33.35 20.95 14.63
N ALA A 104 -33.22 20.13 13.58
CA ALA A 104 -32.16 20.25 12.59
C ALA A 104 -32.10 21.71 12.14
N ARG A 105 -31.17 22.45 12.69
CA ARG A 105 -30.81 23.76 12.21
C ARG A 105 -30.30 23.47 10.81
N LYS A 106 -31.04 23.84 9.78
CA LYS A 106 -30.52 23.92 8.42
C LYS A 106 -29.16 24.59 8.57
N GLU A 107 -28.11 23.88 8.32
CA GLU A 107 -26.79 24.46 8.21
C GLU A 107 -26.92 25.53 7.13
N ALA A 108 -26.91 26.77 7.56
CA ALA A 108 -26.57 27.84 6.66
C ALA A 108 -25.20 27.46 6.08
N PRO A 109 -25.00 27.66 4.78
CA PRO A 109 -23.71 27.33 4.18
C PRO A 109 -22.65 27.95 5.07
N LYS A 110 -21.71 27.13 5.58
CA LYS A 110 -20.55 27.64 6.29
C LYS A 110 -19.91 28.64 5.33
N SER A 111 -20.01 29.91 5.65
CA SER A 111 -19.24 30.93 4.95
C SER A 111 -17.79 30.47 5.13
N GLU A 112 -17.13 30.11 4.07
CA GLU A 112 -15.71 29.77 4.10
C GLU A 112 -15.01 30.89 4.82
N ALA A 113 -14.29 30.55 5.90
CA ALA A 113 -13.54 31.57 6.64
C ALA A 113 -12.61 32.27 5.63
N PRO A 114 -12.52 33.60 5.62
CA PRO A 114 -11.70 34.31 4.65
C PRO A 114 -10.29 33.71 4.59
N PRO A 115 -9.65 33.64 3.40
CA PRO A 115 -8.30 33.11 3.25
C PRO A 115 -7.36 33.63 4.32
N ILE A 116 -6.45 32.79 4.81
CA ILE A 116 -5.56 33.14 5.93
C ILE A 116 -4.84 34.48 5.68
N ALA A 117 -4.42 34.74 4.44
CA ALA A 117 -3.76 35.98 4.06
C ALA A 117 -4.63 37.23 4.32
N GLU A 118 -5.93 37.21 4.03
CA GLU A 118 -6.84 38.30 4.32
C GLU A 118 -7.06 38.51 5.82
N ARG A 119 -7.16 37.41 6.57
CA ARG A 119 -7.29 37.46 8.02
C ARG A 119 -6.06 38.08 8.66
N ILE A 120 -4.85 37.72 8.19
CA ILE A 120 -3.60 38.29 8.69
C ILE A 120 -3.46 39.76 8.30
N LYS A 121 -3.82 40.14 7.07
CA LYS A 121 -3.84 41.55 6.65
C LYS A 121 -4.76 42.41 7.54
N LYS A 122 -5.96 41.90 7.85
CA LYS A 122 -6.90 42.58 8.78
C LYS A 122 -6.31 42.67 10.19
N LEU A 123 -5.67 41.61 10.68
CA LEU A 123 -5.03 41.60 11.98
C LEU A 123 -3.86 42.59 12.05
N ALA A 124 -3.03 42.59 11.00
CA ALA A 124 -1.90 43.53 10.86
C ALA A 124 -2.35 45.02 10.79
N ALA A 125 -3.49 45.29 10.16
CA ALA A 125 -4.06 46.63 10.10
C ALA A 125 -4.56 47.13 11.48
N GLN A 126 -4.77 46.24 12.44
CA GLN A 126 -5.18 46.60 13.83
C GLN A 126 -4.01 46.73 14.79
N THR A 127 -2.77 46.56 14.32
CA THR A 127 -1.57 46.70 15.15
C THR A 127 -1.13 48.14 15.21
N THR A 128 -0.48 48.49 16.33
CA THR A 128 0.30 49.73 16.48
C THR A 128 1.77 49.45 16.25
N VAL A 129 2.50 50.44 15.74
CA VAL A 129 3.97 50.33 15.61
C VAL A 129 4.62 50.78 16.90
N GLY A 130 5.54 49.96 17.41
CA GLY A 130 6.20 50.28 18.69
C GLY A 130 7.32 49.30 19.06
N GLN A 131 7.83 49.43 20.23
CA GLN A 131 8.86 48.56 20.81
C GLN A 131 8.19 47.42 21.59
N SER A 132 8.52 46.17 21.24
CA SER A 132 8.02 44.98 21.95
C SER A 132 8.77 44.74 23.25
N ASN A 133 8.03 44.55 24.37
CA ASN A 133 8.62 44.18 25.64
C ASN A 133 9.38 42.84 25.60
N TYR A 134 8.96 41.92 24.77
CA TYR A 134 9.69 40.67 24.51
C TYR A 134 11.12 40.93 23.99
N LEU A 135 11.25 41.84 23.03
CA LEU A 135 12.56 42.20 22.46
C LEU A 135 13.38 43.11 23.40
N VAL A 136 12.73 43.96 24.17
CA VAL A 136 13.41 44.74 25.25
C VAL A 136 14.07 43.82 26.26
N ASN A 137 13.36 42.79 26.71
CA ASN A 137 13.87 41.79 27.62
C ASN A 137 15.03 40.95 27.03
N LYS A 138 15.13 40.91 25.69
CA LYS A 138 16.25 40.33 24.96
C LYS A 138 17.37 41.36 24.64
N GLY A 139 17.28 42.57 25.14
CA GLY A 139 18.27 43.63 24.90
C GLY A 139 18.29 44.12 23.44
N LEU A 140 17.19 43.97 22.71
CA LEU A 140 17.04 44.36 21.30
C LEU A 140 16.14 45.59 21.19
N GLN A 141 16.70 46.70 20.68
CA GLN A 141 15.96 47.92 20.40
C GLN A 141 15.41 47.90 18.95
N CYS A 142 14.12 47.67 18.81
CA CYS A 142 13.41 47.57 17.50
C CYS A 142 12.11 48.35 17.58
N PRO A 143 12.07 49.68 17.41
CA PRO A 143 10.92 50.52 17.64
C PRO A 143 9.83 50.41 16.57
N HIS A 144 10.06 49.71 15.48
CA HIS A 144 9.15 49.60 14.33
C HIS A 144 8.47 48.24 14.25
N GLN A 145 8.19 47.63 15.39
CA GLN A 145 7.51 46.32 15.45
C GLN A 145 5.97 46.46 15.43
N ARG A 146 5.29 45.49 14.88
CA ARG A 146 3.80 45.42 14.91
C ARG A 146 3.34 44.84 16.24
N LEU A 147 2.62 45.62 17.02
CA LEU A 147 2.11 45.21 18.34
C LEU A 147 0.59 45.13 18.31
N LEU A 148 0.05 44.05 18.87
CA LEU A 148 -1.37 43.91 19.18
C LEU A 148 -1.75 44.75 20.38
N LYS A 149 -3.06 44.95 20.63
CA LYS A 149 -3.59 45.76 21.74
C LYS A 149 -3.09 45.32 23.12
N ASP A 150 -2.75 44.05 23.28
CA ASP A 150 -2.22 43.46 24.52
C ASP A 150 -0.70 43.55 24.63
N GLY A 151 -0.04 44.28 23.72
CA GLY A 151 1.43 44.41 23.67
C GLY A 151 2.15 43.19 23.07
N SER A 152 1.42 42.18 22.57
CA SER A 152 2.01 41.04 21.89
C SER A 152 2.57 41.42 20.53
N LEU A 153 3.73 40.87 20.20
CA LEU A 153 4.41 41.06 18.93
C LEU A 153 3.74 40.18 17.84
N LEU A 154 3.34 40.82 16.72
CA LEU A 154 2.80 40.13 15.56
C LEU A 154 3.84 40.01 14.47
N LEU A 155 4.23 38.78 14.13
CA LEU A 155 5.19 38.44 13.08
C LEU A 155 4.48 37.73 11.93
N VAL A 156 4.40 38.38 10.77
CA VAL A 156 3.76 37.82 9.59
C VAL A 156 4.70 36.84 8.93
N THR A 157 4.17 35.65 8.61
CA THR A 157 4.93 34.62 7.89
C THR A 157 4.53 34.58 6.41
N GLN A 158 5.51 34.34 5.55
CA GLN A 158 5.37 34.32 4.09
C GLN A 158 6.26 33.29 3.43
N THR A 159 6.00 33.02 2.16
CA THR A 159 6.87 32.28 1.23
C THR A 159 7.80 33.21 0.46
N LEU A 160 8.74 32.67 -0.33
CA LEU A 160 9.71 33.46 -1.09
C LEU A 160 9.08 34.38 -2.15
N ASP A 161 7.92 34.08 -2.64
CA ASP A 161 7.12 34.93 -3.55
C ASP A 161 6.32 36.03 -2.83
N GLY A 162 6.46 36.13 -1.50
CA GLY A 162 5.76 37.13 -0.68
C GLY A 162 4.32 36.77 -0.32
N THR A 163 3.84 35.58 -0.65
CA THR A 163 2.51 35.11 -0.27
C THR A 163 2.42 34.95 1.24
N ILE A 164 1.49 35.63 1.90
CA ILE A 164 1.25 35.53 3.33
C ILE A 164 0.65 34.17 3.67
N THR A 165 1.35 33.38 4.48
CA THR A 165 0.98 32.05 4.93
C THR A 165 0.39 31.99 6.32
N GLY A 166 0.55 33.06 7.11
CA GLY A 166 0.07 33.13 8.47
C GLY A 166 0.77 34.19 9.31
N ALA A 167 0.72 34.03 10.63
CA ALA A 167 1.48 34.87 11.56
C ALA A 167 1.79 34.12 12.85
N GLN A 168 2.94 34.45 13.47
CA GLN A 168 3.31 34.08 14.80
C GLN A 168 3.03 35.27 15.74
N ILE A 169 2.47 35.00 16.90
CA ILE A 169 2.26 35.99 17.97
C ILE A 169 3.16 35.59 19.12
N ILE A 170 3.96 36.58 19.61
CA ILE A 170 4.83 36.42 20.78
C ILE A 170 4.35 37.38 21.86
N LYS A 171 3.93 36.82 22.97
CA LYS A 171 3.50 37.63 24.13
C LYS A 171 4.69 38.29 24.84
N PRO A 172 4.45 39.35 25.64
CA PRO A 172 5.48 39.90 26.53
C PRO A 172 6.12 38.87 27.46
N SER A 173 5.37 37.81 27.82
CA SER A 173 5.82 36.65 28.60
C SER A 173 6.68 35.64 27.84
N SER A 174 7.05 35.91 26.59
CA SER A 174 7.78 35.02 25.69
C SER A 174 7.00 33.79 25.20
N GLU A 175 5.71 33.65 25.53
CA GLU A 175 4.85 32.61 24.99
C GLU A 175 4.65 32.83 23.48
N LYS A 176 4.96 31.83 22.67
CA LYS A 176 4.84 31.85 21.20
C LYS A 176 3.65 31.02 20.74
N ARG A 177 2.79 31.53 19.87
CA ARG A 177 1.68 30.80 19.27
C ARG A 177 1.43 31.26 17.83
N PHE A 178 0.84 30.37 17.05
CA PHE A 178 0.41 30.69 15.67
C PHE A 178 -1.06 31.09 15.62
N VAL A 179 -1.37 31.96 14.69
CA VAL A 179 -2.78 32.25 14.32
C VAL A 179 -3.35 31.00 13.69
N SER A 180 -4.54 30.57 14.15
CA SER A 180 -5.20 29.36 13.66
C SER A 180 -5.36 29.38 12.13
N GLY A 181 -4.97 28.31 11.46
CA GLY A 181 -4.96 28.19 10.00
C GLY A 181 -3.68 28.68 9.33
N SER A 182 -2.66 29.13 10.08
CA SER A 182 -1.34 29.46 9.52
C SER A 182 -0.60 28.20 9.04
N GLN A 183 0.05 28.31 7.89
CA GLN A 183 0.95 27.27 7.39
C GLN A 183 2.37 27.55 7.85
N LYS A 184 2.99 26.60 8.56
CA LYS A 184 4.35 26.75 9.09
C LYS A 184 5.40 26.24 8.09
N LYS A 185 5.17 25.04 7.51
CA LYS A 185 6.13 24.37 6.64
C LYS A 185 6.42 25.18 5.38
N GLY A 186 7.69 25.52 5.18
CA GLY A 186 8.16 26.31 4.03
C GLY A 186 7.90 27.81 4.17
N SER A 187 7.39 28.27 5.31
CA SER A 187 7.15 29.68 5.60
C SER A 187 8.25 30.24 6.51
N PHE A 188 8.54 31.50 6.38
CA PHE A 188 9.53 32.20 7.19
C PHE A 188 9.08 33.63 7.54
N ILE A 189 9.73 34.26 8.51
CA ILE A 189 9.55 35.67 8.85
C ILE A 189 10.72 36.42 8.23
N PRO A 190 10.50 37.31 7.24
CA PRO A 190 11.56 38.12 6.70
C PRO A 190 11.85 39.30 7.62
N LEU A 191 13.11 39.66 7.78
CA LEU A 191 13.50 40.90 8.50
C LEU A 191 13.39 42.11 7.59
N SER A 192 13.64 41.93 6.29
CA SER A 192 13.54 42.98 5.27
C SER A 192 12.94 42.39 3.99
N ALA A 193 12.49 43.24 3.09
CA ALA A 193 12.05 42.82 1.76
C ALA A 193 13.24 42.25 0.97
N ILE A 194 13.06 41.07 0.34
CA ILE A 194 14.08 40.50 -0.53
C ILE A 194 13.94 41.18 -1.91
N THR A 195 14.92 42.01 -2.28
CA THR A 195 14.93 42.70 -3.57
C THR A 195 16.10 42.20 -4.42
N GLY A 196 15.82 41.88 -5.69
CA GLY A 196 16.86 41.38 -6.61
C GLY A 196 17.39 39.99 -6.26
N THR A 197 18.65 39.73 -6.65
CA THR A 197 19.40 38.53 -6.28
C THR A 197 20.34 38.86 -5.15
N PRO A 198 20.12 38.37 -3.91
CA PRO A 198 21.00 38.62 -2.79
C PRO A 198 22.34 37.86 -2.95
N ASP A 199 23.44 38.45 -2.49
CA ASP A 199 24.75 37.78 -2.48
C ASP A 199 24.83 36.71 -1.38
N THR A 200 24.23 37.04 -0.22
CA THR A 200 24.19 36.11 0.92
C THR A 200 22.81 36.12 1.58
N ILE A 201 22.31 34.92 1.85
CA ILE A 201 21.10 34.72 2.66
C ILE A 201 21.45 33.94 3.91
N ILE A 202 21.02 34.47 5.08
CA ILE A 202 21.25 33.85 6.35
C ILE A 202 19.93 33.35 6.93
N ILE A 203 19.90 32.12 7.36
CA ILE A 203 18.68 31.47 7.89
C ILE A 203 18.92 31.13 9.35
N THR A 204 18.04 31.61 10.23
CA THR A 204 18.05 31.35 11.67
C THR A 204 16.80 30.56 12.08
N GLU A 205 16.81 30.00 13.27
CA GLU A 205 15.63 29.34 13.84
C GLU A 205 14.58 30.35 14.32
N GLY A 206 14.97 31.30 15.14
CA GLY A 206 14.08 32.23 15.83
C GLY A 206 14.19 33.69 15.38
N TYR A 207 13.13 34.47 15.62
CA TYR A 207 13.08 35.86 15.20
C TYR A 207 14.07 36.79 16.00
N ALA A 208 14.25 36.57 17.30
CA ALA A 208 15.21 37.37 18.11
C ALA A 208 16.65 37.09 17.65
N THR A 209 16.99 35.83 17.41
CA THR A 209 18.27 35.39 16.82
C THR A 209 18.47 36.03 15.45
N ALA A 210 17.42 36.08 14.59
CA ALA A 210 17.48 36.73 13.28
C ALA A 210 17.79 38.23 13.40
N LEU A 211 17.17 38.96 14.33
CA LEU A 211 17.44 40.37 14.58
C LEU A 211 18.87 40.61 15.06
N THR A 212 19.40 39.74 15.89
CA THR A 212 20.81 39.79 16.29
C THR A 212 21.72 39.55 15.11
N VAL A 213 21.48 38.47 14.34
CA VAL A 213 22.31 38.10 13.19
C VAL A 213 22.32 39.19 12.12
N SER A 214 21.23 39.93 11.93
CA SER A 214 21.20 41.09 11.01
C SER A 214 22.10 42.25 11.46
N GLN A 215 22.56 42.27 12.72
CA GLN A 215 23.57 43.20 13.21
C GLN A 215 25.01 42.64 13.09
N LEU A 216 25.14 41.33 12.90
CA LEU A 216 26.43 40.65 12.80
C LEU A 216 26.93 40.53 11.35
N HIS A 217 26.01 40.50 10.36
CA HIS A 217 26.34 40.30 8.96
C HIS A 217 25.34 41.02 8.04
N ASP A 218 25.81 41.56 6.93
CA ASP A 218 25.02 42.39 5.99
C ASP A 218 24.15 41.58 5.03
N GLY A 219 24.11 40.25 5.13
CA GLY A 219 23.26 39.36 4.33
C GLY A 219 21.76 39.49 4.64
N VAL A 220 20.92 39.06 3.72
CA VAL A 220 19.47 38.98 3.95
C VAL A 220 19.15 37.87 4.95
N VAL A 221 18.47 38.22 6.05
CA VAL A 221 18.19 37.29 7.13
C VAL A 221 16.73 36.84 7.12
N LEU A 222 16.52 35.54 7.23
CA LEU A 222 15.23 34.89 7.29
C LEU A 222 15.12 34.06 8.57
N ALA A 223 14.03 34.23 9.35
CA ALA A 223 13.74 33.37 10.50
C ALA A 223 12.84 32.22 10.08
N ALA A 224 13.34 31.00 10.12
CA ALA A 224 12.64 29.79 9.70
C ALA A 224 11.59 29.29 10.73
N ILE A 225 11.41 30.00 11.81
CA ILE A 225 10.42 29.76 12.86
C ILE A 225 10.90 28.75 13.90
N ASP A 226 11.44 27.60 13.50
CA ASP A 226 12.10 26.60 14.34
C ASP A 226 13.00 25.65 13.54
N GLU A 227 13.71 24.75 14.25
CA GLU A 227 14.65 23.79 13.69
C GLU A 227 14.03 22.87 12.66
N SER A 228 12.78 22.44 12.84
CA SER A 228 12.11 21.48 11.95
C SER A 228 11.79 22.04 10.57
N ASN A 229 11.72 23.37 10.45
CA ASN A 229 11.42 24.08 9.21
C ASN A 229 12.66 24.59 8.47
N LEU A 230 13.81 24.58 9.12
CA LEU A 230 15.08 25.11 8.62
C LEU A 230 15.45 24.52 7.24
N LEU A 231 15.41 23.18 7.12
CA LEU A 231 15.70 22.48 5.86
C LEU A 231 14.74 22.85 4.73
N THR A 232 13.44 22.99 5.04
CA THR A 232 12.44 23.29 4.00
C THR A 232 12.65 24.71 3.45
N VAL A 233 12.88 25.69 4.31
CA VAL A 233 13.14 27.07 3.90
C VAL A 233 14.47 27.16 3.14
N ALA A 234 15.52 26.50 3.63
CA ALA A 234 16.82 26.50 2.98
C ALA A 234 16.80 25.88 1.57
N LYS A 235 16.06 24.79 1.36
CA LYS A 235 15.85 24.20 0.02
C LYS A 235 15.15 25.16 -0.93
N GLN A 236 14.10 25.81 -0.50
CA GLN A 236 13.38 26.80 -1.33
C GLN A 236 14.29 27.98 -1.72
N VAL A 237 15.16 28.42 -0.79
CA VAL A 237 16.16 29.48 -1.09
C VAL A 237 17.15 28.99 -2.12
N ARG A 238 17.70 27.78 -1.99
CA ARG A 238 18.63 27.18 -2.95
C ARG A 238 18.01 26.96 -4.33
N GLU A 239 16.76 26.48 -4.37
CA GLU A 239 16.00 26.31 -5.62
C GLU A 239 15.76 27.66 -6.34
N ARG A 240 15.51 28.73 -5.58
CA ARG A 240 15.24 30.06 -6.14
C ARG A 240 16.50 30.76 -6.61
N TRP A 241 17.61 30.61 -5.89
CA TRP A 241 18.92 31.23 -6.16
C TRP A 241 20.03 30.15 -6.04
N PRO A 242 20.32 29.44 -7.13
CA PRO A 242 21.27 28.33 -7.11
C PRO A 242 22.69 28.69 -6.62
N ASP A 243 23.15 29.90 -6.91
CA ASP A 243 24.52 30.34 -6.66
C ASP A 243 24.67 31.24 -5.40
N VAL A 244 23.56 31.53 -4.70
CA VAL A 244 23.60 32.38 -3.50
C VAL A 244 24.36 31.70 -2.36
N LYS A 245 25.19 32.46 -1.64
CA LYS A 245 25.79 31.97 -0.40
C LYS A 245 24.72 31.87 0.69
N ILE A 246 24.45 30.63 1.16
CA ILE A 246 23.51 30.40 2.26
C ILE A 246 24.28 30.09 3.54
N ILE A 247 23.99 30.83 4.60
CA ILE A 247 24.56 30.63 5.92
C ILE A 247 23.45 30.21 6.89
N LEU A 248 23.63 29.09 7.56
CA LEU A 248 22.76 28.64 8.64
C LEU A 248 23.35 29.12 9.97
N ALA A 249 22.73 30.13 10.57
CA ALA A 249 23.08 30.61 11.89
C ALA A 249 22.25 29.82 12.91
N GLY A 250 22.76 28.67 13.31
CA GLY A 250 22.08 27.72 14.19
C GLY A 250 22.24 28.05 15.66
N ASP A 251 21.40 27.46 16.48
CA ASP A 251 21.47 27.49 17.94
C ASP A 251 22.44 26.40 18.42
N ASN A 252 23.27 26.72 19.41
CA ASN A 252 24.15 25.75 20.06
C ASN A 252 23.45 25.16 21.29
N ASP A 253 22.67 24.10 21.09
CA ASP A 253 22.05 23.35 22.20
C ASP A 253 23.06 22.43 22.89
N TRP A 254 24.15 23.02 23.32
CA TRP A 254 25.26 22.29 23.95
C TRP A 254 24.80 21.67 25.29
N HIS A 255 25.25 20.47 25.55
CA HIS A 255 25.04 19.72 26.77
C HIS A 255 26.36 19.09 27.22
N VAL A 256 26.53 18.90 28.51
CA VAL A 256 27.69 18.18 29.06
C VAL A 256 27.75 16.79 28.42
N PRO A 257 28.90 16.36 27.88
CA PRO A 257 29.04 15.05 27.31
C PRO A 257 28.59 13.94 28.28
N GLY A 258 27.60 13.14 27.84
CA GLY A 258 27.02 12.07 28.68
C GLY A 258 25.81 12.50 29.54
N GLU A 259 25.38 13.74 29.52
CA GLU A 259 24.15 14.19 30.17
C GLU A 259 22.92 13.49 29.58
N LEU A 260 22.03 12.97 30.45
CA LEU A 260 20.84 12.24 30.04
C LEU A 260 19.59 13.12 30.10
N ASP A 261 18.65 12.92 29.21
CA ASP A 261 17.32 13.54 29.26
C ASP A 261 16.44 12.89 30.35
N GLY A 262 15.24 13.44 30.56
CA GLY A 262 14.28 12.92 31.55
C GLY A 262 13.77 11.49 31.24
N LYS A 263 14.19 10.90 30.10
CA LYS A 263 13.88 9.53 29.68
C LYS A 263 15.12 8.63 29.66
N GLY A 264 16.25 9.10 30.23
CA GLY A 264 17.49 8.35 30.31
C GLY A 264 18.28 8.23 29.00
N LYS A 265 18.01 9.07 27.99
CA LYS A 265 18.76 9.10 26.72
C LYS A 265 19.78 10.25 26.74
N PRO A 266 20.95 10.08 26.08
CA PRO A 266 21.90 11.17 25.93
C PRO A 266 21.26 12.38 25.26
N LYS A 267 21.39 13.55 25.89
CA LYS A 267 20.95 14.80 25.29
C LYS A 267 21.76 15.08 24.04
N LYS A 268 21.10 15.59 22.99
CA LYS A 268 21.72 15.91 21.70
C LYS A 268 21.67 17.42 21.47
N ASN A 269 22.70 17.95 20.85
CA ASN A 269 22.69 19.33 20.34
C ASN A 269 21.81 19.43 19.11
N VAL A 270 20.51 19.64 19.29
CA VAL A 270 19.49 19.55 18.24
C VAL A 270 19.67 20.66 17.21
N GLY A 271 19.93 21.90 17.64
CA GLY A 271 20.18 23.05 16.77
C GLY A 271 21.38 22.82 15.85
N LYS A 272 22.52 22.38 16.42
CA LYS A 272 23.71 22.04 15.63
C LYS A 272 23.41 20.94 14.58
N ILE A 273 22.78 19.83 15.00
CA ILE A 273 22.47 18.70 14.12
C ILE A 273 21.53 19.15 12.98
N ALA A 274 20.52 19.97 13.29
CA ALA A 274 19.60 20.47 12.27
C ALA A 274 20.30 21.39 11.26
N ALA A 275 21.17 22.28 11.75
CA ALA A 275 21.96 23.17 10.89
C ALA A 275 22.93 22.38 9.99
N GLU A 276 23.70 21.43 10.54
CA GLU A 276 24.65 20.60 9.78
C GLU A 276 23.94 19.72 8.73
N LYS A 277 22.83 19.08 9.11
CA LYS A 277 22.02 18.30 8.17
C LYS A 277 21.47 19.17 7.04
N THR A 278 21.03 20.38 7.36
CA THR A 278 20.48 21.30 6.36
C THR A 278 21.59 21.80 5.42
N ALA A 279 22.72 22.22 5.95
CA ALA A 279 23.86 22.70 5.17
C ALA A 279 24.38 21.64 4.18
N LYS A 280 24.50 20.39 4.64
CA LYS A 280 24.92 19.27 3.77
C LYS A 280 24.00 19.08 2.56
N VAL A 281 22.69 19.32 2.73
CA VAL A 281 21.70 19.11 1.64
C VAL A 281 21.70 20.26 0.62
N ILE A 282 22.01 21.48 1.07
CA ILE A 282 21.92 22.68 0.23
C ILE A 282 23.28 23.21 -0.18
N ASP A 283 24.36 22.52 0.14
CA ASP A 283 25.74 23.01 -0.02
C ASP A 283 25.91 24.42 0.59
N GLY A 284 25.61 24.54 1.88
CA GLY A 284 25.57 25.78 2.62
C GLY A 284 26.65 25.89 3.70
N TRP A 285 26.78 27.09 4.27
CA TRP A 285 27.67 27.39 5.38
C TRP A 285 26.91 27.31 6.72
N ILE A 286 27.66 27.07 7.78
CA ILE A 286 27.11 27.04 9.16
C ILE A 286 27.97 27.95 10.03
N THR A 287 27.31 28.55 11.02
CA THR A 287 27.97 29.21 12.14
C THR A 287 27.15 28.98 13.43
N LEU A 288 27.82 28.70 14.52
CA LEU A 288 27.24 28.43 15.83
C LEU A 288 27.94 29.29 16.88
N PRO A 289 27.22 29.76 17.93
CA PRO A 289 27.88 30.41 19.07
C PRO A 289 28.95 29.49 19.68
N PRO A 290 30.21 29.95 19.82
CA PRO A 290 31.31 29.12 20.38
C PRO A 290 31.24 29.08 21.92
N THR A 291 30.26 28.34 22.44
CA THR A 291 30.00 28.21 23.88
C THR A 291 30.00 26.76 24.32
N GLU A 292 30.39 26.50 25.56
CA GLU A 292 30.28 25.23 26.27
C GLU A 292 29.04 25.21 27.18
N HIS A 293 27.97 25.89 26.75
CA HIS A 293 26.65 25.89 27.34
C HIS A 293 25.62 26.19 26.25
N LYS A 294 24.37 25.93 26.51
CA LYS A 294 23.28 26.22 25.57
C LYS A 294 23.19 27.73 25.34
N ALA A 295 23.30 28.14 24.06
CA ALA A 295 23.21 29.53 23.67
C ALA A 295 22.77 29.69 22.21
N ASP A 296 22.00 30.74 21.94
CA ASP A 296 21.76 31.24 20.59
C ASP A 296 22.70 32.45 20.32
N TRP A 297 22.69 32.98 19.08
CA TRP A 297 23.52 34.16 18.75
C TRP A 297 23.12 35.43 19.53
N ASP A 298 21.86 35.52 19.99
CA ASP A 298 21.41 36.63 20.83
C ASP A 298 21.95 36.51 22.25
N ASP A 299 21.93 35.31 22.81
CA ASP A 299 22.54 35.04 24.13
C ASP A 299 24.05 35.33 24.08
N TYR A 300 24.75 34.90 23.01
CA TYR A 300 26.17 35.17 22.85
C TYR A 300 26.48 36.69 22.80
N ARG A 301 25.69 37.44 21.99
CA ARG A 301 25.79 38.90 21.91
C ARG A 301 25.58 39.59 23.25
N GLN A 302 24.59 39.11 24.02
CA GLN A 302 24.31 39.72 25.33
C GLN A 302 25.45 39.54 26.33
N HIS A 303 26.15 38.39 26.26
CA HIS A 303 27.23 38.09 27.19
C HIS A 303 28.60 38.66 26.74
N HIS A 304 28.87 38.73 25.45
CA HIS A 304 30.20 39.08 24.94
C HIS A 304 30.26 40.42 24.19
N GLY A 305 29.10 41.04 23.94
CA GLY A 305 28.97 42.26 23.17
C GLY A 305 28.93 42.05 21.66
N ILE A 306 28.55 43.12 20.94
CA ILE A 306 28.27 43.02 19.48
C ILE A 306 29.53 42.76 18.66
N GLU A 307 30.67 43.39 18.99
CA GLU A 307 31.90 43.24 18.21
C GLU A 307 32.51 41.84 18.37
N ALA A 308 32.50 41.29 19.58
CA ALA A 308 32.93 39.92 19.79
C ALA A 308 32.00 38.90 19.07
N ALA A 309 30.70 39.19 19.02
CA ALA A 309 29.74 38.35 18.30
C ALA A 309 29.95 38.42 16.77
N LYS A 310 30.28 39.60 16.21
CA LYS A 310 30.63 39.73 14.78
C LYS A 310 31.86 38.93 14.43
N GLN A 311 32.89 39.03 15.25
CA GLN A 311 34.13 38.28 15.04
C GLN A 311 33.86 36.77 15.11
N ALA A 312 33.22 36.31 16.17
CA ALA A 312 32.89 34.90 16.36
C ALA A 312 31.98 34.33 15.25
N PHE A 313 31.03 35.16 14.77
CA PHE A 313 30.13 34.78 13.66
C PHE A 313 30.90 34.53 12.37
N SER A 314 31.85 35.42 12.04
CA SER A 314 32.65 35.36 10.82
C SER A 314 33.72 34.27 10.86
N GLU A 315 34.40 34.13 11.99
CA GLU A 315 35.46 33.14 12.22
C GLU A 315 34.88 31.71 12.38
N GLY A 316 33.62 31.60 12.88
CA GLY A 316 32.94 30.35 13.11
C GLY A 316 32.26 29.73 11.86
N LEU A 317 32.42 30.34 10.68
CA LEU A 317 31.84 29.82 9.42
C LEU A 317 32.56 28.58 8.93
N TYR A 318 31.79 27.48 8.72
CA TYR A 318 32.31 26.22 8.16
C TYR A 318 31.29 25.54 7.22
N GLN A 319 31.77 24.65 6.34
CA GLN A 319 30.96 23.79 5.50
C GLN A 319 31.08 22.33 5.93
N VAL A 320 29.98 21.59 5.85
CA VAL A 320 29.99 20.15 6.14
C VAL A 320 30.46 19.42 4.89
N GLY A 321 31.75 19.17 4.77
CA GLY A 321 32.33 18.41 3.64
C GLY A 321 33.59 18.95 3.02
N GLU A 322 34.05 20.15 3.30
CA GLU A 322 35.36 20.67 2.84
C GLU A 322 36.41 20.65 3.95
N ASN A 323 37.34 19.71 3.76
CA ASN A 323 38.75 19.81 4.09
C ASN A 323 39.20 20.28 5.49
N MET A 324 39.48 19.31 6.27
CA MET A 324 40.76 19.33 6.95
C MET A 324 41.84 18.76 6.00
N SER A 325 42.28 19.50 4.98
CA SER A 325 43.52 19.25 4.30
C SER A 325 44.63 20.10 4.92
N ALA A 326 45.62 19.39 5.45
CA ALA A 326 46.86 19.88 6.00
C ALA A 326 46.89 20.22 7.50
N SER A 327 46.56 19.27 8.35
CA SER A 327 47.34 18.98 9.54
C SER A 327 46.98 17.57 10.02
N VAL A 328 47.90 16.66 9.80
CA VAL A 328 47.93 15.32 10.40
C VAL A 328 46.67 14.50 10.25
N VAL A 329 46.65 13.61 9.26
CA VAL A 329 45.80 12.41 9.27
C VAL A 329 46.12 11.63 10.56
N ILE A 330 45.45 12.01 11.63
CA ILE A 330 45.35 11.16 12.81
C ILE A 330 44.24 10.16 12.45
N ASN A 331 44.65 8.96 12.12
CA ASN A 331 43.75 7.82 11.97
C ASN A 331 42.84 7.80 13.18
N LEU A 332 41.53 8.07 12.95
CA LEU A 332 40.53 8.11 14.03
C LEU A 332 40.47 6.79 14.79
N ASP A 333 40.89 5.71 14.16
CA ASP A 333 41.02 4.41 14.81
C ASP A 333 42.23 4.40 15.74
N GLU A 334 43.37 5.03 15.39
CA GLU A 334 44.52 5.18 16.27
C GLU A 334 44.27 6.16 17.43
N ARG A 335 43.42 7.19 17.25
CA ARG A 335 43.01 8.08 18.35
C ARG A 335 42.02 7.40 19.28
N ARG A 336 41.10 6.63 18.73
CA ARG A 336 40.20 5.75 19.52
C ARG A 336 40.96 4.66 20.28
N GLU A 337 42.07 4.19 19.79
CA GLU A 337 42.94 3.26 20.48
C GLU A 337 43.78 3.89 21.59
N LYS A 338 44.19 5.18 21.45
CA LYS A 338 44.97 5.86 22.47
C LYS A 338 44.14 6.44 23.66
N GLU A 339 42.80 6.63 23.49
CA GLU A 339 41.88 7.10 24.54
C GLU A 339 41.03 5.97 25.15
N ARG A 340 41.19 4.70 24.73
CA ARG A 340 40.49 3.59 25.37
C ARG A 340 41.09 3.33 26.74
N ASP A 341 40.23 3.37 27.77
CA ASP A 341 40.54 2.73 29.03
C ASP A 341 41.05 1.33 28.75
N PRO A 342 42.34 1.00 29.04
CA PRO A 342 42.92 -0.27 28.69
C PRO A 342 42.27 -1.48 29.34
N LEU A 343 41.42 -1.25 30.37
CA LEU A 343 40.64 -2.27 31.06
C LEU A 343 39.18 -2.37 30.58
N LYS A 344 38.76 -1.52 29.64
CA LYS A 344 37.37 -1.55 29.10
C LYS A 344 37.20 -2.70 28.13
N SER A 345 36.16 -3.52 28.33
CA SER A 345 35.78 -4.58 27.41
C SER A 345 35.29 -4.04 26.05
N PHE A 346 35.58 -4.77 24.99
CA PHE A 346 35.24 -4.42 23.62
C PHE A 346 34.93 -5.64 22.75
N VAL A 347 34.26 -5.41 21.61
CA VAL A 347 34.05 -6.45 20.58
C VAL A 347 35.11 -6.30 19.52
N ASP A 348 35.86 -7.38 19.28
CA ASP A 348 36.91 -7.48 18.28
C ASP A 348 36.45 -8.30 17.07
N VAL A 349 36.62 -7.73 15.87
CA VAL A 349 36.19 -8.31 14.59
C VAL A 349 37.44 -8.80 13.85
N ARG A 350 37.55 -10.10 13.68
CA ARG A 350 38.69 -10.75 13.06
C ARG A 350 38.27 -11.60 11.85
N LYS A 351 39.26 -12.08 11.09
CA LYS A 351 39.01 -12.96 9.94
C LYS A 351 38.45 -14.35 10.33
N ASP A 352 38.69 -14.79 11.55
CA ASP A 352 38.24 -16.08 12.09
C ASP A 352 36.98 -16.00 12.95
N GLY A 353 36.51 -14.79 13.28
CA GLY A 353 35.27 -14.62 14.08
C GLY A 353 35.15 -13.26 14.73
N ILE A 354 34.06 -13.09 15.46
CA ILE A 354 33.79 -11.94 16.32
C ILE A 354 33.95 -12.39 17.78
N PHE A 355 34.74 -11.63 18.54
CA PHE A 355 35.11 -11.97 19.93
C PHE A 355 34.76 -10.84 20.87
N HIS A 356 34.31 -11.18 22.09
CA HIS A 356 34.22 -10.24 23.20
C HIS A 356 35.51 -10.34 24.01
N VAL A 357 36.26 -9.28 24.06
CA VAL A 357 37.54 -9.20 24.80
C VAL A 357 37.31 -8.43 26.10
N THR A 358 37.72 -9.00 27.23
CA THR A 358 37.57 -8.42 28.56
C THR A 358 38.95 -8.26 29.20
N PRO A 359 39.63 -7.13 28.96
CA PRO A 359 40.93 -6.88 29.55
C PRO A 359 40.86 -6.89 31.07
N LYS A 360 41.84 -7.51 31.74
CA LYS A 360 41.96 -7.52 33.20
C LYS A 360 43.41 -7.32 33.60
N LEU A 361 43.66 -6.63 34.70
CA LEU A 361 44.94 -6.55 35.31
C LEU A 361 45.22 -7.87 36.05
N ASP A 362 46.29 -8.57 35.69
CA ASP A 362 46.76 -9.73 36.45
C ASP A 362 47.37 -9.21 37.76
N LYS A 363 46.89 -9.75 38.87
CA LYS A 363 47.30 -9.28 40.21
C LYS A 363 48.68 -9.73 40.62
N GLU A 364 49.22 -10.75 39.99
CA GLU A 364 50.52 -11.30 40.31
C GLU A 364 51.62 -10.71 39.46
N THR A 365 51.35 -10.49 38.17
CA THR A 365 52.34 -9.96 37.22
C THR A 365 52.26 -8.47 36.96
N GLY A 366 51.09 -7.83 37.24
CA GLY A 366 50.79 -6.45 36.91
C GLY A 366 50.55 -6.21 35.42
N GLU A 367 50.51 -7.28 34.61
CA GLU A 367 50.27 -7.20 33.17
C GLU A 367 48.74 -7.21 32.81
N ILE A 368 48.40 -6.61 31.68
CA ILE A 368 47.01 -6.66 31.19
C ILE A 368 46.82 -7.93 30.36
N VAL A 369 46.16 -8.91 30.91
CA VAL A 369 45.69 -10.07 30.18
C VAL A 369 44.36 -9.78 29.48
N LYS A 370 44.14 -10.31 28.28
CA LYS A 370 42.95 -10.08 27.42
C LYS A 370 42.17 -11.37 27.19
N PRO A 371 41.48 -11.91 28.18
CA PRO A 371 40.59 -13.05 27.97
C PRO A 371 39.56 -12.71 26.90
N GLU A 372 39.32 -13.64 25.98
CA GLU A 372 38.39 -13.50 24.86
C GLU A 372 37.34 -14.61 24.86
N GLN A 373 36.17 -14.27 24.36
CA GLN A 373 35.05 -15.19 24.21
C GLN A 373 34.48 -15.04 22.83
N TRP A 374 34.34 -16.13 22.12
CA TRP A 374 33.77 -16.17 20.78
C TRP A 374 32.30 -15.83 20.80
N LEU A 375 31.86 -14.88 19.91
CA LEU A 375 30.49 -14.43 19.73
C LEU A 375 29.84 -15.06 18.50
N SER A 376 30.53 -15.01 17.36
CA SER A 376 30.03 -15.53 16.09
C SER A 376 31.13 -15.78 15.08
N ASN A 377 30.82 -16.51 14.01
CA ASN A 377 31.63 -16.52 12.80
C ASN A 377 31.82 -15.10 12.24
N PRO A 378 32.80 -14.90 11.35
CA PRO A 378 33.01 -13.59 10.72
C PRO A 378 31.72 -13.11 10.04
N MET A 379 31.29 -11.90 10.37
CA MET A 379 30.20 -11.19 9.70
C MET A 379 30.51 -9.70 9.69
N LYS A 380 29.98 -9.01 8.70
CA LYS A 380 30.15 -7.58 8.52
C LYS A 380 28.76 -6.93 8.38
N PRO A 381 28.31 -6.17 9.36
CA PRO A 381 27.20 -5.24 9.14
C PRO A 381 27.64 -4.21 8.10
N ILE A 382 26.87 -4.05 7.00
CA ILE A 382 27.28 -3.24 5.84
C ILE A 382 26.45 -1.98 5.67
N ALA A 383 25.16 -2.01 6.01
CA ALA A 383 24.28 -0.88 5.84
C ALA A 383 23.04 -0.95 6.75
N LYS A 384 22.33 0.15 6.86
CA LYS A 384 20.93 0.19 7.33
C LYS A 384 20.01 -0.01 6.15
N GLY A 385 18.85 -0.62 6.39
CA GLY A 385 17.81 -0.79 5.39
C GLY A 385 16.48 -0.25 5.89
N VAL A 386 15.67 0.26 4.96
CA VAL A 386 14.30 0.70 5.25
C VAL A 386 13.37 0.16 4.16
N ASN A 387 12.25 -0.44 4.55
CA ASN A 387 11.25 -0.89 3.60
C ASN A 387 10.17 0.19 3.35
N ASP A 388 9.24 -0.09 2.44
CA ASP A 388 8.14 0.82 2.08
C ASP A 388 7.22 1.16 3.28
N PHE A 389 7.22 0.35 4.32
CA PHE A 389 6.44 0.54 5.55
C PHE A 389 7.21 1.29 6.65
N LYS A 390 8.41 1.79 6.34
CA LYS A 390 9.34 2.47 7.27
C LYS A 390 9.84 1.57 8.40
N GLU A 391 9.81 0.27 8.22
CA GLU A 391 10.47 -0.67 9.11
C GLU A 391 11.97 -0.66 8.84
N ASN A 392 12.76 -0.65 9.92
CA ASN A 392 14.20 -0.53 9.85
C ASN A 392 14.87 -1.89 9.94
N TYR A 393 15.89 -2.08 9.13
CA TYR A 393 16.69 -3.30 9.01
C TYR A 393 18.17 -2.99 9.21
N LEU A 394 18.91 -4.00 9.66
CA LEU A 394 20.36 -4.06 9.56
C LEU A 394 20.72 -5.06 8.47
N ILE A 395 21.57 -4.66 7.55
CA ILE A 395 22.06 -5.52 6.47
C ILE A 395 23.42 -6.09 6.89
N ILE A 396 23.51 -7.41 6.87
CA ILE A 396 24.69 -8.15 7.32
C ILE A 396 25.18 -9.05 6.19
N GLU A 397 26.48 -9.02 5.96
CA GLU A 397 27.21 -9.87 5.03
C GLU A 397 28.05 -10.88 5.81
N TRP A 398 28.09 -12.15 5.35
CA TRP A 398 28.97 -13.18 5.92
C TRP A 398 29.33 -14.26 4.89
N GLY A 399 30.34 -15.03 5.20
CA GLY A 399 30.81 -16.16 4.38
C GLY A 399 31.28 -15.69 2.99
N LYS A 400 30.77 -16.29 1.93
CA LYS A 400 31.15 -16.00 0.54
C LYS A 400 30.12 -15.04 -0.11
N GLY A 401 29.85 -13.90 0.53
CA GLY A 401 28.94 -12.88 -0.02
C GLY A 401 27.45 -13.14 0.27
N ASN A 402 27.12 -13.92 1.30
CA ASN A 402 25.73 -14.00 1.77
C ASN A 402 25.33 -12.68 2.40
N ILE A 403 24.30 -12.03 1.85
CA ILE A 403 23.75 -10.77 2.35
C ILE A 403 22.33 -11.01 2.83
N GLN A 404 21.99 -10.52 4.01
CA GLN A 404 20.65 -10.62 4.57
C GLN A 404 20.24 -9.36 5.31
N ALA A 405 18.98 -8.96 5.17
CA ALA A 405 18.36 -7.93 5.99
C ALA A 405 17.71 -8.56 7.21
N LEU A 406 18.05 -8.06 8.39
CA LEU A 406 17.42 -8.41 9.65
C LEU A 406 16.66 -7.21 10.18
N MET A 407 15.39 -7.39 10.50
CA MET A 407 14.59 -6.34 11.13
C MET A 407 15.23 -5.94 12.46
N LEU A 408 15.38 -4.63 12.72
CA LEU A 408 16.03 -4.18 13.96
C LEU A 408 15.33 -4.69 15.22
N GLY A 409 14.01 -4.87 15.18
CA GLY A 409 13.24 -5.44 16.28
C GLY A 409 13.54 -6.91 16.56
N ASP A 410 14.08 -7.65 15.59
CA ASP A 410 14.40 -9.08 15.74
C ASP A 410 15.84 -9.31 16.22
N ILE A 411 16.70 -8.26 16.22
CA ILE A 411 18.07 -8.36 16.66
C ILE A 411 18.10 -8.54 18.18
N GLY A 412 18.61 -9.70 18.62
CA GLY A 412 18.59 -10.08 20.03
C GLY A 412 17.47 -11.04 20.38
N GLU A 413 16.40 -11.05 19.60
CA GLU A 413 15.26 -11.93 19.78
C GLU A 413 15.49 -13.32 19.16
N ARG A 414 14.64 -14.27 19.53
CA ARG A 414 14.74 -15.67 19.08
C ARG A 414 14.65 -15.80 17.56
N GLU A 415 13.78 -15.02 16.96
CA GLU A 415 13.51 -15.02 15.52
C GLU A 415 14.74 -14.57 14.72
N GLY A 416 15.37 -13.48 15.10
CA GLY A 416 16.59 -13.00 14.45
C GLY A 416 17.74 -13.99 14.54
N TRP A 417 17.97 -14.58 15.72
CA TRP A 417 19.00 -15.62 15.87
C TRP A 417 18.69 -16.87 15.04
N ARG A 418 17.41 -17.24 14.93
CA ARG A 418 17.00 -18.38 14.09
C ARG A 418 17.26 -18.10 12.61
N THR A 419 16.88 -16.91 12.16
CA THR A 419 17.09 -16.47 10.77
C THR A 419 18.56 -16.51 10.39
N MET A 420 19.44 -15.93 11.20
CA MET A 420 20.90 -15.96 10.99
C MET A 420 21.45 -17.39 10.93
N LYS A 421 21.06 -18.26 11.87
CA LYS A 421 21.52 -19.64 11.94
C LYS A 421 21.04 -20.49 10.76
N ASN A 422 19.77 -20.32 10.35
CA ASN A 422 19.22 -21.02 9.19
C ASN A 422 19.95 -20.62 7.91
N ALA A 423 20.44 -19.39 7.83
CA ALA A 423 21.27 -18.90 6.74
C ALA A 423 22.77 -19.26 6.88
N GLY A 424 23.13 -20.10 7.87
CA GLY A 424 24.47 -20.65 8.02
C GLY A 424 25.45 -19.84 8.88
N LEU A 425 25.00 -18.71 9.49
CA LEU A 425 25.84 -17.93 10.40
C LEU A 425 25.84 -18.57 11.78
N LEU A 426 27.01 -19.03 12.23
CA LEU A 426 27.15 -19.56 13.57
C LEU A 426 27.26 -18.44 14.60
N VAL A 427 26.44 -18.54 15.64
CA VAL A 427 26.37 -17.57 16.74
C VAL A 427 26.42 -18.33 18.06
N THR A 428 27.09 -17.77 19.05
CA THR A 428 27.21 -18.35 20.41
C THR A 428 25.84 -18.73 21.00
N THR A 429 25.81 -19.79 21.78
CA THR A 429 24.59 -20.23 22.49
C THR A 429 24.45 -19.57 23.87
N LYS A 430 25.51 -18.96 24.42
CA LYS A 430 25.50 -18.31 25.74
C LYS A 430 24.66 -17.03 25.71
N PRO A 431 23.60 -16.88 26.55
CA PRO A 431 22.69 -15.73 26.49
C PRO A 431 23.38 -14.38 26.68
N VAL A 432 24.29 -14.27 27.66
CA VAL A 432 25.03 -13.03 27.95
C VAL A 432 25.87 -12.58 26.75
N LEU A 433 26.57 -13.51 26.10
CA LEU A 433 27.36 -13.19 24.91
C LEU A 433 26.51 -12.80 23.69
N ARG A 434 25.32 -13.43 23.54
CA ARG A 434 24.36 -13.01 22.51
C ARG A 434 23.86 -11.61 22.73
N GLN A 435 23.61 -11.21 23.98
CA GLN A 435 23.20 -9.85 24.29
C GLN A 435 24.30 -8.82 23.96
N ILE A 436 25.56 -9.14 24.26
CA ILE A 436 26.70 -8.28 23.85
C ILE A 436 26.78 -8.15 22.33
N LEU A 437 26.57 -9.26 21.60
CA LEU A 437 26.57 -9.25 20.15
C LEU A 437 25.39 -8.43 19.59
N SER A 438 24.20 -8.54 20.19
CA SER A 438 23.03 -7.75 19.82
C SER A 438 23.26 -6.25 20.01
N ASP A 439 23.76 -5.85 21.19
CA ASP A 439 24.10 -4.46 21.49
C ASP A 439 25.13 -3.91 20.49
N TRP A 440 26.12 -4.73 20.15
CA TRP A 440 27.14 -4.33 19.18
C TRP A 440 26.54 -4.15 17.77
N LEU A 441 25.62 -5.01 17.33
CA LEU A 441 24.93 -4.90 16.05
C LEU A 441 24.01 -3.67 15.99
N ILE A 442 23.17 -3.46 17.01
CA ILE A 442 22.17 -2.39 17.04
C ILE A 442 22.83 -1.00 17.07
N ARG A 443 24.00 -0.88 17.72
CA ARG A 443 24.70 0.41 17.85
C ARG A 443 25.53 0.81 16.63
N ARG A 444 25.53 -0.03 15.58
CA ARG A 444 26.22 0.33 14.34
C ARG A 444 25.47 1.45 13.63
N ASP A 445 26.23 2.41 13.16
CA ASP A 445 25.73 3.50 12.31
C ASP A 445 26.39 3.42 10.94
N PHE A 446 25.64 3.77 9.91
CA PHE A 446 26.07 3.67 8.52
C PHE A 446 25.60 4.91 7.80
N ASP A 447 26.42 5.41 6.91
CA ASP A 447 26.09 6.54 6.04
C ASP A 447 25.20 6.10 4.88
N GLU A 448 25.28 4.82 4.50
CA GLU A 448 24.51 4.27 3.39
C GLU A 448 23.22 3.60 3.89
N GLU A 449 22.10 3.98 3.28
CA GLU A 449 20.78 3.40 3.52
C GLU A 449 20.33 2.62 2.29
N TRP A 450 19.99 1.33 2.48
CA TRP A 450 19.48 0.47 1.43
C TRP A 450 17.98 0.38 1.48
N ARG A 451 17.37 0.26 0.33
CA ARG A 451 15.94 -0.06 0.24
C ARG A 451 15.73 -1.56 0.41
N ILE A 452 14.86 -1.94 1.35
CA ILE A 452 14.41 -3.32 1.52
C ILE A 452 13.06 -3.46 0.86
N THR A 453 12.89 -4.47 0.01
CA THR A 453 11.61 -4.74 -0.63
C THR A 453 11.28 -6.22 -0.60
N HIS A 454 10.00 -6.54 -0.41
CA HIS A 454 9.45 -7.89 -0.57
C HIS A 454 8.77 -8.08 -1.93
N LYS A 455 8.75 -7.02 -2.73
CA LYS A 455 8.07 -6.95 -4.01
C LYS A 455 9.07 -6.94 -5.14
N SER A 456 8.91 -7.84 -6.11
CA SER A 456 9.71 -7.86 -7.35
C SER A 456 9.27 -6.78 -8.34
N GLY A 457 9.78 -6.78 -9.55
CA GLY A 457 9.40 -5.86 -10.63
C GLY A 457 10.18 -4.56 -10.61
N TRP A 458 9.56 -3.50 -11.18
CA TRP A 458 10.23 -2.22 -11.36
C TRP A 458 10.38 -1.43 -10.07
N HIS A 459 11.62 -1.12 -9.75
CA HIS A 459 12.03 -0.16 -8.74
C HIS A 459 12.87 0.91 -9.41
N LYS A 460 12.95 2.09 -8.85
CA LYS A 460 13.64 3.25 -9.44
C LYS A 460 15.00 2.86 -10.06
N GLY A 461 15.07 2.89 -11.39
CA GLY A 461 16.27 2.58 -12.17
C GLY A 461 16.58 1.10 -12.40
N ALA A 462 15.85 0.16 -11.80
CA ALA A 462 16.12 -1.27 -11.93
C ALA A 462 14.85 -2.14 -11.88
N TYR A 463 15.00 -3.39 -12.30
CA TYR A 463 13.98 -4.43 -12.16
C TYR A 463 14.52 -5.56 -11.27
N ILE A 464 13.74 -5.97 -10.31
CA ILE A 464 14.07 -7.07 -9.39
C ILE A 464 13.32 -8.33 -9.83
N MET A 465 14.10 -9.38 -10.10
CA MET A 465 13.56 -10.70 -10.43
C MET A 465 13.04 -11.42 -9.16
N PRO A 466 12.16 -12.44 -9.28
CA PRO A 466 11.67 -13.20 -8.15
C PRO A 466 12.73 -13.98 -7.35
N ASP A 467 13.92 -14.19 -7.92
CA ASP A 467 15.10 -14.76 -7.24
C ASP A 467 15.96 -13.69 -6.52
N GLY A 468 15.57 -12.43 -6.60
CA GLY A 468 16.29 -11.30 -6.02
C GLY A 468 17.40 -10.74 -6.91
N SER A 469 17.67 -11.32 -8.10
CA SER A 469 18.63 -10.74 -9.03
C SER A 469 18.12 -9.40 -9.61
N ILE A 470 19.03 -8.44 -9.77
CA ILE A 470 18.73 -7.08 -10.18
C ILE A 470 19.21 -6.85 -11.61
N ILE A 471 18.34 -6.30 -12.46
CA ILE A 471 18.64 -5.91 -13.85
C ILE A 471 18.52 -4.40 -13.93
N GLY A 472 19.55 -3.72 -14.44
CA GLY A 472 19.66 -2.25 -14.45
C GLY A 472 20.42 -1.71 -13.25
N THR A 473 20.42 -0.37 -13.07
CA THR A 473 21.14 0.31 -11.99
C THR A 473 20.12 1.06 -11.12
N PRO A 474 19.87 0.59 -9.90
CA PRO A 474 18.96 1.26 -8.99
C PRO A 474 19.54 2.59 -8.50
N GLU A 475 18.68 3.61 -8.29
CA GLU A 475 19.08 4.93 -7.76
C GLU A 475 19.71 4.84 -6.35
N GLN A 476 19.37 3.83 -5.58
CA GLN A 476 19.95 3.49 -4.28
C GLN A 476 20.07 1.97 -4.17
N PRO A 477 21.02 1.44 -3.39
CA PRO A 477 21.13 -0.01 -3.20
C PRO A 477 19.82 -0.63 -2.72
N ILE A 478 19.43 -1.75 -3.33
CA ILE A 478 18.19 -2.46 -3.02
C ILE A 478 18.52 -3.89 -2.64
N LEU A 479 17.86 -4.38 -1.60
CA LEU A 479 17.87 -5.79 -1.25
C LEU A 479 16.46 -6.36 -1.30
N PHE A 480 16.28 -7.41 -2.10
CA PHE A 480 15.04 -8.17 -2.13
C PHE A 480 14.99 -9.14 -0.95
N ASN A 481 13.99 -8.97 -0.10
CA ASN A 481 13.73 -9.80 1.07
C ASN A 481 12.40 -10.59 0.92
N GLY A 482 11.86 -10.66 -0.32
CA GLY A 482 10.71 -11.49 -0.65
C GLY A 482 11.11 -12.96 -0.83
N GLN A 483 10.11 -13.84 -0.82
CA GLN A 483 10.29 -15.27 -1.05
C GLN A 483 9.23 -15.76 -2.03
N SER A 484 9.66 -16.31 -3.16
CA SER A 484 8.82 -17.06 -4.08
C SER A 484 9.12 -18.55 -3.97
N ALA A 485 8.09 -19.39 -4.04
CA ALA A 485 8.25 -20.83 -4.15
C ALA A 485 8.99 -21.23 -5.44
N ALA A 486 8.92 -20.39 -6.47
CA ALA A 486 9.59 -20.58 -7.76
C ALA A 486 10.95 -19.86 -7.86
N ALA A 487 11.51 -19.27 -6.79
CA ALA A 487 12.73 -18.46 -6.84
C ALA A 487 13.90 -19.18 -7.51
N THR A 488 14.08 -20.48 -7.25
CA THR A 488 15.15 -21.29 -7.83
C THR A 488 15.03 -21.54 -9.33
N ALA A 489 13.89 -21.21 -9.92
CA ALA A 489 13.63 -21.39 -11.33
C ALA A 489 14.26 -20.31 -12.22
N TYR A 490 14.55 -19.14 -11.67
CA TYR A 490 15.01 -17.96 -12.42
C TYR A 490 16.48 -17.98 -12.82
N GLN A 491 16.99 -19.17 -13.07
CA GLN A 491 18.34 -19.40 -13.59
C GLN A 491 18.41 -19.08 -15.10
N VAL A 492 19.62 -18.94 -15.60
CA VAL A 492 19.91 -18.70 -17.01
C VAL A 492 20.64 -19.88 -17.62
N LYS A 493 20.18 -20.36 -18.78
CA LYS A 493 20.85 -21.35 -19.59
C LYS A 493 20.68 -21.00 -21.06
N GLY A 494 21.73 -21.19 -21.86
CA GLY A 494 21.76 -20.72 -23.25
C GLY A 494 21.97 -19.23 -23.35
N SER A 495 21.56 -18.66 -24.50
CA SER A 495 21.69 -17.23 -24.81
C SER A 495 20.37 -16.69 -25.36
N MET A 496 20.24 -15.36 -25.51
CA MET A 496 19.11 -14.74 -26.19
C MET A 496 19.00 -15.25 -27.64
N ASN A 497 20.12 -15.32 -28.35
CA ASN A 497 20.13 -15.79 -29.75
C ASN A 497 19.71 -17.26 -29.89
N SER A 498 20.21 -18.15 -29.02
CA SER A 498 19.79 -19.55 -29.02
C SER A 498 18.33 -19.73 -28.60
N TRP A 499 17.80 -18.91 -27.71
CA TRP A 499 16.37 -18.92 -27.40
C TRP A 499 15.55 -18.45 -28.62
N GLN A 500 16.01 -17.43 -29.34
CA GLN A 500 15.36 -16.95 -30.56
C GLN A 500 15.32 -18.03 -31.65
N SER A 501 16.49 -18.67 -31.94
CA SER A 501 16.59 -19.69 -33.00
C SER A 501 15.90 -21.00 -32.67
N ASP A 502 15.93 -21.43 -31.41
CA ASP A 502 15.51 -22.78 -31.04
C ASP A 502 14.11 -22.81 -30.41
N VAL A 503 13.65 -21.68 -29.84
CA VAL A 503 12.33 -21.60 -29.19
C VAL A 503 11.40 -20.68 -29.98
N ALA A 504 11.72 -19.39 -30.12
CA ALA A 504 10.82 -18.42 -30.74
C ALA A 504 10.51 -18.78 -32.21
N ARG A 505 11.49 -19.26 -32.94
CA ARG A 505 11.31 -19.68 -34.35
C ARG A 505 10.28 -20.79 -34.46
N LEU A 506 10.29 -21.79 -33.59
CA LEU A 506 9.33 -22.89 -33.61
C LEU A 506 7.90 -22.48 -33.16
N ALA A 507 7.74 -21.32 -32.52
CA ALA A 507 6.44 -20.74 -32.23
C ALA A 507 5.84 -20.01 -33.45
N ASN A 508 6.68 -19.51 -34.36
CA ASN A 508 6.24 -18.69 -35.48
C ASN A 508 5.25 -19.45 -36.38
N GLY A 509 4.15 -18.81 -36.74
CA GLY A 509 3.03 -19.45 -37.48
C GLY A 509 2.03 -20.19 -36.58
N ASN A 510 2.31 -20.42 -35.30
CA ASN A 510 1.44 -21.04 -34.34
C ASN A 510 0.84 -19.98 -33.40
N ILE A 511 -0.32 -19.45 -33.74
CA ILE A 511 -0.91 -18.25 -33.08
C ILE A 511 -1.04 -18.39 -31.57
N PHE A 512 -1.38 -19.55 -31.02
CA PHE A 512 -1.52 -19.72 -29.55
C PHE A 512 -0.17 -19.75 -28.84
N MET A 513 0.89 -20.28 -29.48
CA MET A 513 2.26 -20.24 -28.90
C MET A 513 2.80 -18.83 -28.94
N MET A 514 2.66 -18.13 -30.07
CA MET A 514 3.05 -16.71 -30.20
C MET A 514 2.30 -15.82 -29.19
N PHE A 515 1.01 -16.06 -29.02
CA PHE A 515 0.18 -15.31 -28.06
C PHE A 515 0.60 -15.54 -26.61
N ALA A 516 0.93 -16.78 -26.24
CA ALA A 516 1.43 -17.10 -24.90
C ALA A 516 2.78 -16.40 -24.62
N ILE A 517 3.71 -16.39 -25.59
CA ILE A 517 4.96 -15.62 -25.51
C ILE A 517 4.66 -14.12 -25.40
N GLY A 518 3.68 -13.61 -26.15
CA GLY A 518 3.24 -12.22 -26.07
C GLY A 518 2.71 -11.84 -24.69
N ALA A 519 1.95 -12.72 -24.05
CA ALA A 519 1.49 -12.51 -22.67
C ALA A 519 2.67 -12.46 -21.68
N ALA A 520 3.68 -13.31 -21.86
CA ALA A 520 4.88 -13.27 -21.05
C ALA A 520 5.69 -11.98 -21.28
N LEU A 521 5.83 -11.52 -22.51
CA LEU A 521 6.48 -10.23 -22.83
C LEU A 521 5.71 -9.04 -22.26
N ALA A 522 4.39 -9.10 -22.19
CA ALA A 522 3.56 -8.05 -21.61
C ALA A 522 3.75 -7.91 -20.09
N ALA A 523 4.19 -8.95 -19.40
CA ALA A 523 4.28 -8.97 -17.94
C ALA A 523 5.14 -7.83 -17.38
N PRO A 524 6.42 -7.61 -17.73
CA PRO A 524 7.19 -6.48 -17.24
C PRO A 524 6.71 -5.13 -17.78
N MET A 525 6.01 -5.10 -18.91
CA MET A 525 5.44 -3.85 -19.44
C MET A 525 4.29 -3.31 -18.58
N THR A 526 3.58 -4.16 -17.84
CA THR A 526 2.43 -3.72 -17.00
C THR A 526 2.85 -2.68 -15.97
N GLY A 527 4.04 -2.82 -15.39
CA GLY A 527 4.58 -1.85 -14.44
C GLY A 527 4.95 -0.50 -15.07
N ILE A 528 5.40 -0.50 -16.33
CA ILE A 528 5.77 0.70 -17.09
C ILE A 528 4.50 1.42 -17.57
N THR A 529 3.57 0.68 -18.19
CA THR A 529 2.35 1.20 -18.81
C THR A 529 1.23 1.44 -17.82
N GLN A 530 1.38 1.02 -16.56
CA GLN A 530 0.36 1.03 -15.51
C GLN A 530 -0.90 0.25 -15.89
N ALA A 531 -0.75 -0.76 -16.75
CA ALA A 531 -1.86 -1.64 -17.12
C ALA A 531 -2.32 -2.50 -15.93
N ASP A 532 -3.60 -2.86 -15.90
CA ASP A 532 -4.16 -3.74 -14.87
C ASP A 532 -3.58 -5.15 -14.96
N SER A 533 -3.59 -5.86 -13.82
CA SER A 533 -3.32 -7.31 -13.81
C SER A 533 -4.33 -8.05 -14.66
N PHE A 534 -3.85 -9.05 -15.41
CA PHE A 534 -4.71 -9.94 -16.18
C PHE A 534 -4.07 -11.33 -16.33
N GLY A 535 -4.83 -12.26 -16.83
CA GLY A 535 -4.33 -13.59 -17.16
C GLY A 535 -4.91 -14.13 -18.44
N ILE A 536 -4.23 -15.13 -18.98
CA ILE A 536 -4.75 -16.00 -20.04
C ILE A 536 -4.89 -17.40 -19.47
N HIS A 537 -6.06 -17.99 -19.63
CA HIS A 537 -6.33 -19.38 -19.29
C HIS A 537 -6.40 -20.19 -20.57
N ILE A 538 -5.37 -20.97 -20.81
CA ILE A 538 -5.22 -21.81 -22.00
C ILE A 538 -5.88 -23.16 -21.72
N TYR A 539 -6.94 -23.47 -22.41
CA TYR A 539 -7.65 -24.72 -22.20
C TYR A 539 -7.89 -25.51 -23.49
N ALA A 540 -7.85 -26.79 -23.37
CA ALA A 540 -8.22 -27.79 -24.39
C ALA A 540 -8.19 -29.17 -23.75
N GLN A 541 -8.69 -30.18 -24.47
CA GLN A 541 -8.49 -31.57 -24.08
C GLN A 541 -7.01 -31.96 -24.07
N SER A 542 -6.67 -33.07 -23.42
CA SER A 542 -5.29 -33.56 -23.36
C SER A 542 -4.64 -33.66 -24.75
N THR A 543 -3.33 -33.36 -24.78
CA THR A 543 -2.50 -33.46 -26.03
C THR A 543 -2.68 -32.33 -27.05
N ALA A 544 -3.36 -31.23 -26.72
CA ALA A 544 -3.50 -30.10 -27.65
C ALA A 544 -2.32 -29.10 -27.64
N GLY A 545 -1.30 -29.28 -26.77
CA GLY A 545 -0.13 -28.43 -26.74
C GLY A 545 -0.17 -27.29 -25.67
N LYS A 546 -1.14 -27.31 -24.72
CA LYS A 546 -1.28 -26.32 -23.64
C LYS A 546 0.02 -26.06 -22.87
N SER A 547 0.57 -27.12 -22.29
CA SER A 547 1.81 -27.03 -21.52
C SER A 547 3.00 -26.64 -22.40
N THR A 548 3.02 -27.02 -23.66
CA THR A 548 4.08 -26.63 -24.62
C THR A 548 4.06 -25.11 -24.85
N ALA A 549 2.89 -24.51 -25.08
CA ALA A 549 2.75 -23.07 -25.26
C ALA A 549 3.12 -22.31 -23.96
N ALA A 550 2.70 -22.83 -22.80
CA ALA A 550 3.08 -22.25 -21.52
C ALA A 550 4.59 -22.37 -21.25
N ASP A 551 5.21 -23.53 -21.50
CA ASP A 551 6.64 -23.75 -21.30
C ASP A 551 7.49 -22.80 -22.17
N MET A 552 7.07 -22.53 -23.41
CA MET A 552 7.72 -21.53 -24.28
C MET A 552 7.68 -20.13 -23.66
N ALA A 553 6.52 -19.72 -23.17
CA ALA A 553 6.33 -18.41 -22.56
C ALA A 553 7.16 -18.22 -21.28
N VAL A 554 7.16 -19.22 -20.38
CA VAL A 554 7.90 -19.14 -19.12
C VAL A 554 9.41 -19.31 -19.30
N SER A 555 9.85 -19.98 -20.36
CA SER A 555 11.28 -20.11 -20.68
C SER A 555 11.98 -18.77 -20.92
N LEU A 556 11.23 -17.71 -21.24
CA LEU A 556 11.75 -16.35 -21.29
C LEU A 556 12.49 -15.99 -20.00
N TYR A 557 11.93 -16.34 -18.83
CA TYR A 557 12.42 -15.86 -17.54
C TYR A 557 13.17 -16.90 -16.72
N GLY A 558 13.05 -18.18 -17.02
CA GLY A 558 13.74 -19.23 -16.29
C GLY A 558 13.33 -20.65 -16.69
N ASN A 559 13.72 -21.63 -15.89
CA ASN A 559 13.45 -23.04 -16.16
C ASN A 559 11.95 -23.35 -16.08
N PRO A 560 11.27 -23.80 -17.18
CA PRO A 560 9.83 -24.04 -17.20
C PRO A 560 9.36 -25.07 -16.19
N ASP A 561 10.13 -26.12 -15.97
CA ASP A 561 9.76 -27.20 -15.04
C ASP A 561 9.71 -26.71 -13.58
N LEU A 562 10.54 -25.75 -13.22
CA LEU A 562 10.65 -25.20 -11.86
C LEU A 562 9.77 -23.98 -11.62
N GLN A 563 9.37 -23.23 -12.67
CA GLN A 563 8.44 -22.10 -12.54
C GLN A 563 6.98 -22.52 -12.40
N ARG A 564 6.69 -23.78 -12.65
CA ARG A 564 5.35 -24.34 -12.65
C ARG A 564 4.76 -24.39 -11.23
N LEU A 565 3.93 -23.42 -10.90
CA LEU A 565 3.07 -23.43 -9.72
C LEU A 565 1.70 -24.01 -10.09
N THR A 566 0.86 -24.29 -9.11
CA THR A 566 -0.47 -24.86 -9.32
C THR A 566 -1.53 -24.03 -8.62
N TRP A 567 -2.78 -24.16 -9.06
CA TRP A 567 -3.94 -23.57 -8.38
C TRP A 567 -4.23 -24.22 -7.01
N TYR A 568 -3.55 -25.32 -6.69
CA TYR A 568 -3.65 -25.99 -5.39
C TYR A 568 -2.89 -25.20 -4.32
N GLY A 569 -3.52 -24.14 -3.82
CA GLY A 569 -2.95 -23.25 -2.82
C GLY A 569 -4.02 -22.44 -2.12
N THR A 570 -3.66 -21.81 -1.00
CA THR A 570 -4.52 -20.84 -0.36
C THR A 570 -4.51 -19.52 -1.14
N ALA A 571 -5.62 -18.77 -1.12
CA ALA A 571 -5.67 -17.43 -1.74
C ALA A 571 -4.59 -16.49 -1.18
N TYR A 572 -4.17 -16.67 0.07
CA TYR A 572 -3.07 -15.91 0.68
C TYR A 572 -1.71 -16.31 0.11
N GLY A 573 -1.47 -17.63 -0.06
CA GLY A 573 -0.23 -18.11 -0.68
C GLY A 573 -0.08 -17.62 -2.12
N ILE A 574 -1.16 -17.67 -2.92
CA ILE A 574 -1.16 -17.14 -4.30
C ILE A 574 -0.97 -15.60 -4.31
N ALA A 575 -1.52 -14.88 -3.32
CA ALA A 575 -1.27 -13.44 -3.19
C ALA A 575 0.20 -13.12 -2.88
N ASN A 576 0.85 -13.91 -2.03
CA ASN A 576 2.29 -13.75 -1.75
C ASN A 576 3.14 -14.03 -3.00
N GLU A 577 2.79 -15.07 -3.77
CA GLU A 577 3.45 -15.32 -5.07
C GLU A 577 3.22 -14.17 -6.05
N ALA A 578 2.04 -13.57 -6.07
CA ALA A 578 1.77 -12.42 -6.92
C ALA A 578 2.61 -11.18 -6.54
N VAL A 579 2.88 -10.96 -5.27
CA VAL A 579 3.82 -9.92 -4.79
C VAL A 579 5.25 -10.23 -5.23
N ALA A 580 5.66 -11.49 -5.10
CA ALA A 580 6.99 -11.94 -5.52
C ALA A 580 7.16 -11.97 -7.06
N HIS A 581 6.05 -11.89 -7.81
CA HIS A 581 6.01 -11.80 -9.28
C HIS A 581 5.37 -10.47 -9.74
N ASN A 582 5.50 -9.41 -8.94
CA ASN A 582 4.98 -8.11 -9.34
C ASN A 582 5.68 -7.60 -10.61
N ASP A 583 4.91 -6.96 -11.49
CA ASP A 583 5.34 -6.57 -12.84
C ASP A 583 6.02 -7.73 -13.59
N GLY A 584 5.60 -8.96 -13.34
CA GLY A 584 6.20 -10.18 -13.85
C GLY A 584 5.17 -11.24 -14.24
N LEU A 585 5.68 -12.35 -14.75
CA LEU A 585 4.88 -13.50 -15.20
C LEU A 585 4.67 -14.49 -14.05
N LEU A 586 3.41 -14.92 -13.84
CA LEU A 586 3.03 -15.98 -12.91
C LEU A 586 2.43 -17.16 -13.68
N TYR A 587 3.02 -18.35 -13.55
CA TYR A 587 2.52 -19.56 -14.17
C TYR A 587 1.77 -20.43 -13.17
N LEU A 588 0.49 -20.70 -13.44
CA LEU A 588 -0.42 -21.51 -12.63
C LEU A 588 -0.94 -22.67 -13.47
N ASP A 589 -0.32 -23.83 -13.34
CA ASP A 589 -0.65 -25.00 -14.12
C ASP A 589 -1.89 -25.72 -13.58
N GLU A 590 -2.61 -26.39 -14.47
CA GLU A 590 -3.70 -27.36 -14.29
C GLU A 590 -4.79 -26.96 -13.30
N VAL A 591 -5.76 -26.21 -13.77
CA VAL A 591 -7.02 -25.99 -13.05
C VAL A 591 -7.79 -27.31 -12.98
N GLY A 592 -7.92 -27.91 -11.81
CA GLY A 592 -8.68 -29.16 -11.66
C GLY A 592 -7.94 -30.27 -10.92
N GLN A 593 -6.63 -30.21 -10.79
CA GLN A 593 -5.87 -31.17 -9.99
C GLN A 593 -6.03 -30.87 -8.47
N GLY A 594 -7.11 -31.38 -7.86
CA GLY A 594 -7.29 -31.34 -6.41
C GLY A 594 -7.60 -29.98 -5.80
N ALA A 595 -7.74 -28.93 -6.61
CA ALA A 595 -8.09 -27.60 -6.11
C ALA A 595 -9.60 -27.49 -5.82
N ASP A 596 -9.96 -27.02 -4.62
CA ASP A 596 -11.36 -26.65 -4.33
C ASP A 596 -11.76 -25.46 -5.24
N PRO A 597 -12.80 -25.62 -6.08
CA PRO A 597 -13.26 -24.56 -6.98
C PRO A 597 -13.54 -23.22 -6.30
N LYS A 598 -13.99 -23.23 -5.04
CA LYS A 598 -14.18 -22.01 -4.26
C LYS A 598 -12.85 -21.30 -3.93
N HIS A 599 -11.79 -22.07 -3.75
CA HIS A 599 -10.45 -21.50 -3.54
C HIS A 599 -9.90 -20.94 -4.84
N VAL A 600 -10.06 -21.65 -5.96
CA VAL A 600 -9.68 -21.15 -7.29
C VAL A 600 -10.38 -19.83 -7.59
N TYR A 601 -11.70 -19.77 -7.36
CA TYR A 601 -12.49 -18.56 -7.54
C TYR A 601 -11.95 -17.37 -6.71
N LYS A 602 -11.71 -17.58 -5.40
CA LYS A 602 -11.18 -16.53 -4.51
C LYS A 602 -9.79 -16.11 -4.89
N SER A 603 -8.95 -17.06 -5.27
CA SER A 603 -7.56 -16.81 -5.67
C SER A 603 -7.49 -16.03 -6.97
N ALA A 604 -8.26 -16.41 -8.00
CA ALA A 604 -8.35 -15.68 -9.25
C ALA A 604 -8.86 -14.25 -9.04
N TYR A 605 -9.90 -14.08 -8.21
CA TYR A 605 -10.42 -12.76 -7.88
C TYR A 605 -9.37 -11.88 -7.22
N THR A 606 -8.65 -12.39 -6.22
CA THR A 606 -7.62 -11.66 -5.50
C THR A 606 -6.45 -11.34 -6.42
N LEU A 607 -5.98 -12.32 -7.20
CA LEU A 607 -4.83 -12.20 -8.09
C LEU A 607 -5.02 -11.05 -9.10
N PHE A 608 -6.15 -11.04 -9.80
CA PHE A 608 -6.40 -10.06 -10.86
C PHE A 608 -6.97 -8.72 -10.37
N ASN A 609 -7.38 -8.62 -9.10
CA ASN A 609 -7.65 -7.33 -8.47
C ASN A 609 -6.36 -6.58 -8.08
N GLY A 610 -5.22 -7.26 -8.04
CA GLY A 610 -3.94 -6.65 -7.73
C GLY A 610 -3.81 -6.10 -6.31
N LYS A 611 -4.66 -6.55 -5.38
CA LYS A 611 -4.65 -6.11 -3.97
C LYS A 611 -4.89 -7.28 -3.03
N GLY A 612 -4.09 -7.34 -1.98
CA GLY A 612 -4.21 -8.32 -0.92
C GLY A 612 -5.45 -8.13 -0.04
N LYS A 613 -5.70 -9.10 0.83
CA LYS A 613 -6.75 -9.02 1.83
C LYS A 613 -6.33 -8.08 2.97
N ILE A 614 -7.23 -7.19 3.40
CA ILE A 614 -7.02 -6.38 4.61
C ILE A 614 -6.93 -7.32 5.82
N GLN A 615 -5.88 -7.19 6.61
CA GLN A 615 -5.63 -7.98 7.82
C GLN A 615 -5.33 -7.06 8.99
N GLY A 616 -5.91 -7.37 10.16
CA GLY A 616 -5.59 -6.66 11.40
C GLY A 616 -4.12 -6.86 11.81
N ALA A 617 -3.49 -5.81 12.30
CA ALA A 617 -2.16 -5.88 12.90
C ALA A 617 -2.28 -6.32 14.38
N LYS A 618 -1.23 -6.97 14.88
CA LYS A 618 -1.19 -7.54 16.24
C LYS A 618 -1.23 -6.44 17.32
N GLU A 619 -0.73 -5.26 16.98
CA GLU A 619 -0.63 -4.09 17.88
C GLU A 619 -1.77 -3.08 17.67
N GLY A 620 -2.85 -3.46 16.97
CA GLY A 620 -3.97 -2.60 16.58
C GLY A 620 -3.82 -1.99 15.20
N GLY A 621 -4.95 -1.57 14.59
CA GLY A 621 -5.00 -1.12 13.20
C GLY A 621 -4.93 -2.27 12.19
N ASN A 622 -4.54 -1.97 10.97
CA ASN A 622 -4.39 -2.94 9.89
C ASN A 622 -2.93 -3.05 9.46
N ARG A 623 -2.54 -4.26 9.02
CA ARG A 623 -1.28 -4.45 8.31
C ARG A 623 -1.31 -3.63 7.01
N PRO A 624 -0.14 -3.21 6.52
CA PRO A 624 -0.04 -2.59 5.20
C PRO A 624 -0.68 -3.45 4.14
N LEU A 625 -1.38 -2.82 3.19
CA LEU A 625 -2.08 -3.51 2.12
C LEU A 625 -1.09 -3.81 0.99
N GLU A 626 -0.82 -5.08 0.77
CA GLU A 626 -0.03 -5.53 -0.37
C GLU A 626 -0.77 -5.25 -1.69
N SER A 627 -0.01 -4.85 -2.70
CA SER A 627 -0.52 -4.62 -4.06
C SER A 627 0.48 -5.11 -5.09
N TRP A 628 -0.02 -5.58 -6.22
CA TRP A 628 0.80 -6.07 -7.32
C TRP A 628 0.16 -5.81 -8.67
N ARG A 629 0.96 -5.91 -9.71
CA ARG A 629 0.55 -6.09 -11.09
C ARG A 629 1.22 -7.33 -11.62
N THR A 630 0.48 -8.23 -12.24
CA THR A 630 1.06 -9.45 -12.78
C THR A 630 0.27 -9.90 -14.00
N VAL A 631 0.94 -10.55 -14.93
CA VAL A 631 0.31 -11.32 -15.98
C VAL A 631 0.41 -12.78 -15.60
N ALA A 632 -0.71 -13.50 -15.60
CA ALA A 632 -0.73 -14.92 -15.29
C ALA A 632 -0.99 -15.75 -16.56
N ILE A 633 -0.27 -16.85 -16.68
CA ILE A 633 -0.61 -17.94 -17.62
C ILE A 633 -1.17 -19.08 -16.79
N SER A 634 -2.35 -19.54 -17.16
CA SER A 634 -3.05 -20.66 -16.52
C SER A 634 -3.39 -21.72 -17.56
N THR A 635 -3.38 -23.00 -17.18
CA THR A 635 -3.80 -24.10 -18.05
C THR A 635 -4.90 -24.93 -17.43
N GLY A 636 -5.67 -25.61 -18.25
CA GLY A 636 -6.73 -26.51 -17.80
C GLY A 636 -7.34 -27.34 -18.93
N GLU A 637 -8.14 -28.36 -18.61
CA GLU A 637 -8.88 -29.14 -19.59
C GLU A 637 -10.19 -28.47 -20.01
N LYS A 638 -10.71 -27.57 -19.18
CA LYS A 638 -11.96 -26.82 -19.39
C LYS A 638 -11.67 -25.35 -19.19
N ASP A 639 -12.50 -24.51 -19.79
CA ASP A 639 -12.53 -23.08 -19.45
C ASP A 639 -12.86 -22.89 -17.97
N ILE A 640 -12.45 -21.77 -17.40
CA ILE A 640 -12.59 -21.51 -15.96
C ILE A 640 -14.04 -21.35 -15.54
N GLU A 641 -14.92 -20.88 -16.43
CA GLU A 641 -16.35 -20.71 -16.17
C GLU A 641 -17.04 -22.07 -16.00
N THR A 642 -16.85 -22.96 -16.98
CA THR A 642 -17.38 -24.34 -16.92
C THR A 642 -16.82 -25.09 -15.70
N PHE A 643 -15.54 -24.94 -15.39
CA PHE A 643 -14.94 -25.55 -14.21
C PHE A 643 -15.63 -25.11 -12.91
N LEU A 644 -15.88 -23.82 -12.74
CA LEU A 644 -16.49 -23.26 -11.53
C LEU A 644 -18.01 -23.54 -11.47
N LEU A 645 -18.72 -23.44 -12.59
CA LEU A 645 -20.17 -23.72 -12.67
C LEU A 645 -20.50 -25.16 -12.31
N ASN A 646 -19.71 -26.13 -12.79
CA ASN A 646 -19.87 -27.54 -12.44
C ASN A 646 -19.78 -27.82 -10.93
N SER A 647 -19.21 -26.88 -10.18
CA SER A 647 -19.06 -26.95 -8.72
C SER A 647 -20.04 -26.04 -7.99
N GLY A 648 -21.04 -25.48 -8.68
CA GLY A 648 -22.07 -24.60 -8.10
C GLY A 648 -21.56 -23.21 -7.71
N VAL A 649 -20.38 -22.81 -8.20
CA VAL A 649 -19.81 -21.47 -7.95
C VAL A 649 -20.22 -20.53 -9.09
N LYS A 650 -20.98 -19.49 -8.77
CA LYS A 650 -21.30 -18.44 -9.74
C LYS A 650 -20.12 -17.50 -9.97
N ILE A 651 -19.87 -17.18 -11.22
CA ILE A 651 -18.83 -16.25 -11.63
C ILE A 651 -19.47 -14.91 -11.98
N ASN A 652 -18.85 -13.82 -11.53
CA ASN A 652 -19.23 -12.49 -11.98
C ASN A 652 -18.54 -12.18 -13.32
N ALA A 653 -19.29 -11.64 -14.25
CA ALA A 653 -18.81 -11.30 -15.59
C ALA A 653 -17.54 -10.43 -15.63
N GLY A 654 -17.34 -9.55 -14.62
CA GLY A 654 -16.12 -8.76 -14.48
C GLY A 654 -14.85 -9.58 -14.19
N GLN A 655 -14.93 -10.86 -13.85
CA GLN A 655 -13.77 -11.74 -13.66
C GLN A 655 -13.32 -12.38 -14.96
N LEU A 656 -14.27 -12.71 -15.84
CA LEU A 656 -14.00 -13.30 -17.16
C LEU A 656 -13.22 -12.38 -18.07
N VAL A 657 -13.35 -11.07 -17.89
CA VAL A 657 -12.56 -10.08 -18.67
C VAL A 657 -11.14 -9.88 -18.14
N ARG A 658 -10.83 -10.38 -16.94
CA ARG A 658 -9.48 -10.32 -16.37
C ARG A 658 -8.69 -11.60 -16.55
N LEU A 659 -9.34 -12.73 -16.68
CA LEU A 659 -8.74 -14.02 -17.05
C LEU A 659 -9.38 -14.49 -18.35
N LEU A 660 -8.69 -14.25 -19.46
CA LEU A 660 -9.16 -14.56 -20.80
C LEU A 660 -9.13 -16.07 -21.03
N ASN A 661 -10.27 -16.69 -21.21
CA ASN A 661 -10.38 -18.12 -21.60
C ASN A 661 -10.00 -18.25 -23.08
N ILE A 662 -8.90 -18.91 -23.37
CA ILE A 662 -8.37 -19.10 -24.72
C ILE A 662 -8.43 -20.59 -25.05
N PRO A 663 -9.39 -21.04 -25.88
CA PRO A 663 -9.38 -22.37 -26.39
C PRO A 663 -8.23 -22.52 -27.37
N ILE A 664 -7.39 -23.54 -27.20
CA ILE A 664 -6.28 -23.77 -28.12
C ILE A 664 -6.47 -25.02 -28.97
N GLU A 665 -5.92 -24.94 -30.16
CA GLU A 665 -5.83 -26.04 -31.10
C GLU A 665 -4.40 -26.53 -31.24
N ARG A 666 -4.23 -27.67 -31.87
CA ARG A 666 -2.91 -28.21 -32.17
C ARG A 666 -2.13 -27.27 -33.08
N ALA A 667 -0.80 -27.30 -32.95
CA ALA A 667 0.09 -26.59 -33.87
C ALA A 667 -0.16 -27.00 -35.31
N THR A 668 -0.26 -26.04 -36.19
CA THR A 668 -0.44 -26.20 -37.63
C THR A 668 0.85 -26.09 -38.42
N GLU A 669 1.76 -25.19 -37.93
CA GLU A 669 3.10 -25.07 -38.47
C GLU A 669 4.07 -25.94 -37.67
N LEU A 670 4.59 -26.97 -38.29
CA LEU A 670 5.47 -27.97 -37.63
C LEU A 670 6.95 -27.72 -37.91
N HIS A 671 7.27 -26.75 -38.77
CA HIS A 671 8.64 -26.44 -39.21
C HIS A 671 9.33 -27.70 -39.76
N GLU A 672 10.47 -28.11 -39.25
CA GLU A 672 11.24 -29.27 -39.70
C GLU A 672 10.75 -30.61 -39.14
N CYS A 673 9.71 -30.60 -38.27
CA CYS A 673 9.20 -31.79 -37.61
C CYS A 673 8.13 -32.50 -38.50
N GLU A 674 8.14 -33.82 -38.51
CA GLU A 674 7.18 -34.61 -39.28
C GLU A 674 5.80 -34.71 -38.60
N THR A 675 5.78 -34.57 -37.27
CA THR A 675 4.55 -34.73 -36.47
C THR A 675 4.42 -33.68 -35.40
N GLY A 676 3.19 -33.34 -35.02
CA GLY A 676 2.92 -32.42 -33.90
C GLY A 676 3.48 -32.89 -32.55
N LYS A 677 3.63 -34.23 -32.39
CA LYS A 677 4.29 -34.78 -31.19
C LYS A 677 5.78 -34.46 -31.21
N GLU A 678 6.45 -34.66 -32.31
CA GLU A 678 7.87 -34.38 -32.48
C GLU A 678 8.12 -32.88 -32.30
N HIS A 679 7.30 -32.01 -32.88
CA HIS A 679 7.37 -30.57 -32.69
C HIS A 679 7.25 -30.20 -31.22
N ALA A 680 6.28 -30.73 -30.49
CA ALA A 680 6.09 -30.45 -29.05
C ALA A 680 7.26 -30.97 -28.18
N ASP A 681 7.80 -32.15 -28.51
CA ASP A 681 8.94 -32.74 -27.79
C ASP A 681 10.21 -31.93 -28.06
N THR A 682 10.45 -31.48 -29.30
CA THR A 682 11.57 -30.60 -29.69
C THR A 682 11.51 -29.27 -28.93
N ILE A 683 10.34 -28.65 -28.92
CA ILE A 683 10.11 -27.41 -28.15
C ILE A 683 10.48 -27.60 -26.67
N LYS A 684 9.99 -28.67 -26.04
CA LYS A 684 10.28 -28.95 -24.62
C LYS A 684 11.79 -29.11 -24.34
N ILE A 685 12.50 -29.83 -25.22
CA ILE A 685 13.96 -29.99 -25.11
C ILE A 685 14.64 -28.63 -25.23
N ASN A 686 14.24 -27.83 -26.22
CA ASN A 686 14.80 -26.52 -26.49
C ASN A 686 14.55 -25.52 -25.35
N CYS A 687 13.32 -25.48 -24.78
CA CYS A 687 13.00 -24.67 -23.61
C CYS A 687 13.81 -25.03 -22.36
N ARG A 688 14.18 -26.32 -22.18
CA ARG A 688 15.05 -26.79 -21.10
C ARG A 688 16.54 -26.51 -21.36
N ALA A 689 16.91 -26.28 -22.60
CA ALA A 689 18.25 -25.92 -22.99
C ALA A 689 18.49 -24.41 -23.06
N ASN A 690 17.45 -23.64 -23.32
CA ASN A 690 17.49 -22.20 -23.52
C ASN A 690 16.41 -21.51 -22.67
N TYR A 691 16.78 -20.91 -21.54
CA TYR A 691 15.84 -20.18 -20.68
C TYR A 691 16.51 -19.05 -19.92
N GLY A 692 15.73 -18.03 -19.54
CA GLY A 692 16.12 -16.91 -18.69
C GLY A 692 16.90 -15.80 -19.39
N ALA A 693 17.70 -16.11 -20.41
CA ALA A 693 18.56 -15.13 -21.09
C ALA A 693 17.74 -14.10 -21.89
N ALA A 694 16.75 -14.57 -22.66
CA ALA A 694 15.92 -13.70 -23.47
C ALA A 694 15.06 -12.74 -22.64
N GLY A 695 14.50 -13.21 -21.52
CA GLY A 695 13.71 -12.37 -20.61
C GLY A 695 14.56 -11.31 -19.88
N ARG A 696 15.81 -11.62 -19.50
CA ARG A 696 16.72 -10.63 -18.91
C ARG A 696 17.09 -9.56 -19.91
N TYR A 697 17.39 -9.95 -21.16
CA TYR A 697 17.62 -9.00 -22.25
C TYR A 697 16.39 -8.13 -22.51
N TRP A 698 15.17 -8.72 -22.48
CA TRP A 698 13.92 -7.98 -22.62
C TRP A 698 13.72 -6.92 -21.55
N ILE A 699 13.96 -7.28 -20.30
CA ILE A 699 13.83 -6.34 -19.17
C ILE A 699 14.86 -5.22 -19.29
N GLU A 700 16.11 -5.53 -19.69
CA GLU A 700 17.14 -4.55 -19.93
C GLU A 700 16.77 -3.62 -21.09
N TYR A 701 16.26 -4.17 -22.20
CA TYR A 701 15.73 -3.40 -23.30
C TYR A 701 14.63 -2.44 -22.85
N LEU A 702 13.63 -2.93 -22.11
CA LEU A 702 12.54 -2.11 -21.57
C LEU A 702 13.03 -1.02 -20.62
N SER A 703 14.08 -1.28 -19.84
CA SER A 703 14.63 -0.27 -18.91
C SER A 703 15.11 0.98 -19.65
N ASN A 704 15.57 0.82 -20.89
CA ASN A 704 16.08 1.88 -21.76
C ASN A 704 15.02 2.45 -22.72
N HIS A 705 13.84 1.79 -22.87
CA HIS A 705 12.79 2.13 -23.84
C HIS A 705 11.41 2.29 -23.20
N LYS A 706 11.35 2.88 -21.98
CA LYS A 706 10.11 2.98 -21.22
C LYS A 706 9.05 3.84 -21.90
N ASP A 707 9.46 4.96 -22.46
CA ASP A 707 8.54 5.88 -23.14
C ASP A 707 7.97 5.26 -24.41
N GLU A 708 8.78 4.50 -25.15
CA GLU A 708 8.36 3.74 -26.31
C GLU A 708 7.37 2.64 -25.94
N ALA A 709 7.55 2.00 -24.78
CA ALA A 709 6.61 0.99 -24.28
C ALA A 709 5.23 1.60 -23.95
N VAL A 710 5.21 2.80 -23.37
CA VAL A 710 3.97 3.54 -23.10
C VAL A 710 3.30 3.96 -24.41
N GLU A 711 4.08 4.44 -25.39
CA GLU A 711 3.58 4.83 -26.70
C GLU A 711 3.03 3.64 -27.49
N ALA A 712 3.74 2.51 -27.50
CA ALA A 712 3.31 1.28 -28.16
C ALA A 712 1.98 0.79 -27.57
N TYR A 713 1.85 0.76 -26.24
CA TYR A 713 0.60 0.36 -25.58
C TYR A 713 -0.54 1.33 -25.90
N THR A 714 -0.31 2.62 -25.79
CA THR A 714 -1.33 3.65 -26.10
C THR A 714 -1.78 3.56 -27.58
N THR A 715 -0.86 3.28 -28.49
CA THR A 715 -1.16 3.12 -29.91
C THR A 715 -1.97 1.87 -30.17
N ALA A 716 -1.61 0.75 -29.51
CA ALA A 716 -2.38 -0.48 -29.57
C ALA A 716 -3.80 -0.28 -29.02
N GLN A 717 -3.96 0.37 -27.87
CA GLN A 717 -5.28 0.68 -27.31
C GLN A 717 -6.15 1.48 -28.29
N LYS A 718 -5.59 2.53 -28.89
CA LYS A 718 -6.30 3.33 -29.89
C LYS A 718 -6.69 2.52 -31.14
N ARG A 719 -5.83 1.59 -31.56
CA ARG A 719 -6.14 0.67 -32.66
C ARG A 719 -7.30 -0.24 -32.29
N TRP A 720 -7.21 -0.91 -31.12
CA TRP A 720 -8.24 -1.85 -30.67
C TRP A 720 -9.58 -1.16 -30.40
N SER A 721 -9.60 0.03 -29.83
CA SER A 721 -10.84 0.80 -29.64
C SER A 721 -11.56 1.15 -30.96
N LYS A 722 -10.83 1.20 -32.08
CA LYS A 722 -11.44 1.41 -33.42
C LYS A 722 -11.89 0.11 -34.08
N LEU A 723 -11.22 -1.00 -33.79
CA LEU A 723 -11.55 -2.33 -34.33
C LEU A 723 -12.84 -2.89 -33.75
N ILE A 724 -13.14 -2.58 -32.47
CA ILE A 724 -14.29 -3.13 -31.78
C ILE A 724 -15.51 -2.28 -32.05
N PRO A 725 -16.59 -2.81 -32.66
CA PRO A 725 -17.82 -2.07 -32.86
C PRO A 725 -18.40 -1.53 -31.55
N SER A 726 -18.94 -0.31 -31.58
CA SER A 726 -19.59 0.31 -30.42
C SER A 726 -20.83 -0.44 -29.93
N SER A 727 -21.38 -1.34 -30.75
CA SER A 727 -22.50 -2.21 -30.39
C SER A 727 -22.09 -3.38 -29.48
N TYR A 728 -20.80 -3.70 -29.39
CA TYR A 728 -20.35 -4.78 -28.51
C TYR A 728 -20.43 -4.38 -27.03
N GLY A 729 -20.61 -5.37 -26.18
CA GLY A 729 -20.73 -5.15 -24.73
C GLY A 729 -19.48 -4.54 -24.11
N GLU A 730 -19.65 -3.75 -23.04
CA GLU A 730 -18.55 -3.10 -22.33
C GLU A 730 -17.44 -4.07 -21.88
N GLN A 731 -17.78 -5.33 -21.68
CA GLN A 731 -16.86 -6.39 -21.29
C GLN A 731 -15.87 -6.71 -22.40
N VAL A 732 -16.32 -6.71 -23.66
CA VAL A 732 -15.46 -6.91 -24.84
C VAL A 732 -14.50 -5.73 -24.98
N HIS A 733 -14.97 -4.49 -24.78
CA HIS A 733 -14.13 -3.31 -24.78
C HIS A 733 -13.07 -3.35 -23.67
N ARG A 734 -13.41 -3.84 -22.46
CA ARG A 734 -12.43 -4.02 -21.38
C ARG A 734 -11.43 -5.14 -21.68
N ALA A 735 -11.87 -6.25 -22.28
CA ALA A 735 -10.98 -7.35 -22.65
C ALA A 735 -9.98 -6.90 -23.72
N SER A 736 -10.40 -6.04 -24.65
CA SER A 736 -9.54 -5.55 -25.73
C SER A 736 -8.29 -4.81 -25.23
N ASP A 737 -8.32 -4.18 -24.07
CA ASP A 737 -7.13 -3.58 -23.45
C ASP A 737 -6.04 -4.61 -23.13
N ARG A 738 -6.42 -5.86 -22.82
CA ARG A 738 -5.48 -6.97 -22.57
C ARG A 738 -4.85 -7.46 -23.88
N PHE A 739 -5.67 -7.56 -24.93
CA PHE A 739 -5.16 -7.88 -26.27
C PHE A 739 -4.25 -6.75 -26.78
N ALA A 740 -4.59 -5.50 -26.52
CA ALA A 740 -3.73 -4.35 -26.84
C ALA A 740 -2.39 -4.39 -26.10
N ALA A 741 -2.38 -4.82 -24.85
CA ALA A 741 -1.14 -4.98 -24.07
C ALA A 741 -0.26 -6.09 -24.64
N ILE A 742 -0.84 -7.22 -25.03
CA ILE A 742 -0.12 -8.33 -25.66
C ILE A 742 0.39 -7.94 -27.06
N GLU A 743 -0.40 -7.23 -27.86
CA GLU A 743 0.02 -6.72 -29.17
C GLU A 743 1.21 -5.77 -29.04
N ALA A 744 1.13 -4.79 -28.14
CA ALA A 744 2.22 -3.85 -27.91
C ALA A 744 3.50 -4.58 -27.47
N ALA A 745 3.36 -5.59 -26.61
CA ALA A 745 4.47 -6.39 -26.13
C ALA A 745 5.11 -7.24 -27.24
N LEU A 746 4.30 -7.85 -28.11
CA LEU A 746 4.80 -8.59 -29.28
C LEU A 746 5.52 -7.68 -30.27
N LEU A 747 4.96 -6.51 -30.56
CA LEU A 747 5.55 -5.55 -31.49
C LEU A 747 6.90 -5.02 -30.99
N MET A 748 7.02 -4.69 -29.71
CA MET A 748 8.30 -4.32 -29.11
C MET A 748 9.25 -5.50 -28.96
N GLY A 749 8.70 -6.67 -28.59
CA GLY A 749 9.44 -7.90 -28.36
C GLY A 749 10.01 -8.56 -29.63
N ARG A 750 9.76 -7.99 -30.80
CA ARG A 750 10.37 -8.41 -32.06
C ARG A 750 11.90 -8.42 -32.03
N VAL A 751 12.48 -7.55 -31.22
CA VAL A 751 13.94 -7.52 -30.95
C VAL A 751 14.45 -8.84 -30.36
N ILE A 752 13.58 -9.61 -29.70
CA ILE A 752 13.91 -10.91 -29.12
C ILE A 752 13.39 -12.06 -29.98
N THR A 753 12.14 -11.96 -30.45
CA THR A 753 11.49 -13.05 -31.17
C THR A 753 11.93 -13.15 -32.62
N GLY A 754 12.32 -12.04 -33.26
CA GLY A 754 12.63 -11.96 -34.66
C GLY A 754 11.42 -12.04 -35.60
N TRP A 755 10.19 -12.02 -35.07
CA TRP A 755 8.96 -12.11 -35.85
C TRP A 755 8.66 -10.85 -36.65
N SER A 756 7.90 -10.97 -37.74
CA SER A 756 7.44 -9.79 -38.46
C SER A 756 6.37 -9.01 -37.68
N GLU A 757 6.22 -7.74 -37.99
CA GLU A 757 5.14 -6.94 -37.41
C GLU A 757 3.77 -7.48 -37.78
N GLN A 758 3.61 -7.96 -38.98
CA GLN A 758 2.36 -8.53 -39.50
C GLN A 758 1.99 -9.82 -38.76
N ASP A 759 2.95 -10.74 -38.57
CA ASP A 759 2.69 -11.99 -37.82
C ASP A 759 2.26 -11.71 -36.38
N CYS A 760 2.88 -10.70 -35.74
CA CYS A 760 2.51 -10.27 -34.40
C CYS A 760 1.06 -9.75 -34.32
N ARG A 761 0.66 -8.90 -35.26
CA ARG A 761 -0.69 -8.32 -35.32
C ARG A 761 -1.74 -9.37 -35.66
N ASP A 762 -1.46 -10.20 -36.67
CA ASP A 762 -2.37 -11.26 -37.12
C ASP A 762 -2.60 -12.30 -36.04
N THR A 763 -1.56 -12.65 -35.30
CA THR A 763 -1.65 -13.54 -34.14
C THR A 763 -2.64 -13.02 -33.11
N VAL A 764 -2.49 -11.77 -32.68
CA VAL A 764 -3.35 -11.23 -31.61
C VAL A 764 -4.78 -11.06 -32.11
N GLN A 765 -4.97 -10.65 -33.36
CA GLN A 765 -6.29 -10.54 -33.99
C GLN A 765 -6.96 -11.89 -34.13
N ALA A 766 -6.23 -12.94 -34.58
CA ALA A 766 -6.77 -14.27 -34.71
C ALA A 766 -7.21 -14.85 -33.34
N VAL A 767 -6.37 -14.76 -32.33
CA VAL A 767 -6.71 -15.23 -30.98
C VAL A 767 -7.86 -14.42 -30.36
N PHE A 768 -7.94 -13.13 -30.65
CA PHE A 768 -9.10 -12.32 -30.24
C PHE A 768 -10.39 -12.81 -30.88
N ASN A 769 -10.37 -13.13 -32.15
CA ASN A 769 -11.56 -13.65 -32.86
C ASN A 769 -11.98 -15.02 -32.29
N VAL A 770 -11.03 -15.89 -31.99
CA VAL A 770 -11.31 -17.18 -31.34
C VAL A 770 -11.91 -16.96 -29.95
N TRP A 771 -11.33 -16.04 -29.15
CA TRP A 771 -11.88 -15.68 -27.84
C TRP A 771 -13.29 -15.08 -27.96
N LEU A 772 -13.50 -14.21 -28.93
CA LEU A 772 -14.79 -13.54 -29.14
C LEU A 772 -15.89 -14.51 -29.55
N SER A 773 -15.57 -15.53 -30.36
CA SER A 773 -16.55 -16.58 -30.76
C SER A 773 -17.05 -17.38 -29.55
N GLU A 774 -16.20 -17.60 -28.55
CA GLU A 774 -16.57 -18.31 -27.32
C GLU A 774 -17.22 -17.37 -26.28
N PHE A 775 -16.69 -16.14 -26.17
CA PHE A 775 -17.18 -15.18 -25.19
C PHE A 775 -18.51 -14.53 -25.58
N GLY A 776 -18.73 -14.33 -26.90
CA GLY A 776 -19.87 -13.59 -27.44
C GLY A 776 -19.59 -12.08 -27.53
N THR A 777 -20.42 -11.43 -28.34
CA THR A 777 -20.35 -9.96 -28.57
C THR A 777 -21.26 -9.16 -27.62
N GLY A 778 -22.17 -9.85 -26.90
CA GLY A 778 -23.16 -9.26 -26.00
C GLY A 778 -22.61 -8.93 -24.61
N ASN A 779 -23.55 -8.53 -23.75
CA ASN A 779 -23.24 -8.38 -22.34
C ASN A 779 -23.56 -9.71 -21.62
N LYS A 780 -22.55 -10.47 -21.26
CA LYS A 780 -22.69 -11.78 -20.57
C LYS A 780 -23.63 -11.74 -19.37
N GLU A 781 -23.70 -10.62 -18.66
CA GLU A 781 -24.61 -10.49 -17.52
C GLU A 781 -26.08 -10.42 -17.98
N ILE A 782 -26.32 -9.75 -19.09
CA ILE A 782 -27.66 -9.69 -19.72
C ILE A 782 -28.03 -11.06 -20.28
N GLU A 783 -27.10 -11.73 -20.96
CA GLU A 783 -27.31 -13.08 -21.50
C GLU A 783 -27.68 -14.09 -20.40
N GLN A 784 -26.92 -14.09 -19.30
CA GLN A 784 -27.22 -14.92 -18.11
C GLN A 784 -28.60 -14.61 -17.48
N MET A 785 -29.01 -13.31 -17.48
CA MET A 785 -30.34 -12.94 -16.99
C MET A 785 -31.43 -13.46 -17.91
N VAL A 786 -31.25 -13.39 -19.20
CA VAL A 786 -32.16 -13.89 -20.23
C VAL A 786 -32.31 -15.40 -20.17
N GLU A 787 -31.18 -16.13 -20.21
CA GLU A 787 -31.15 -17.59 -20.11
C GLU A 787 -31.86 -18.07 -18.85
N ARG A 788 -31.61 -17.39 -17.72
CA ARG A 788 -32.25 -17.73 -16.45
C ARG A 788 -33.76 -17.50 -16.47
N ALA A 789 -34.21 -16.42 -17.08
CA ALA A 789 -35.63 -16.13 -17.21
C ALA A 789 -36.31 -17.15 -18.15
N ALA A 790 -35.66 -17.47 -19.28
CA ALA A 790 -36.13 -18.49 -20.23
C ALA A 790 -36.19 -19.88 -19.57
N ALA A 791 -35.11 -20.29 -18.88
CA ALA A 791 -35.08 -21.56 -18.15
C ALA A 791 -36.17 -21.65 -17.07
N PHE A 792 -36.45 -20.57 -16.35
CA PHE A 792 -37.53 -20.52 -15.35
C PHE A 792 -38.90 -20.70 -16.02
N LEU A 793 -39.16 -19.98 -17.09
CA LEU A 793 -40.46 -20.09 -17.81
C LEU A 793 -40.59 -21.44 -18.50
N ASN A 794 -39.54 -22.01 -19.08
CA ASN A 794 -39.57 -23.34 -19.69
C ASN A 794 -39.83 -24.43 -18.63
N THR A 795 -39.18 -24.34 -17.48
CA THR A 795 -39.33 -25.34 -16.40
C THR A 795 -40.70 -25.26 -15.72
N TYR A 796 -41.15 -24.03 -15.44
CA TYR A 796 -42.33 -23.83 -14.56
C TYR A 796 -43.53 -23.24 -15.25
N GLY A 797 -43.43 -22.77 -16.48
CA GLY A 797 -44.49 -22.10 -17.22
C GLY A 797 -45.74 -22.90 -17.40
N MET A 798 -45.65 -24.25 -17.48
CA MET A 798 -46.81 -25.11 -17.55
C MET A 798 -47.30 -25.58 -16.17
N SER A 799 -46.42 -25.72 -15.19
CA SER A 799 -46.73 -26.33 -13.90
C SER A 799 -47.09 -25.31 -12.78
N ARG A 800 -46.53 -24.10 -12.84
CA ARG A 800 -46.73 -23.07 -11.80
C ARG A 800 -47.42 -21.77 -12.29
N TYR A 801 -47.88 -21.75 -13.54
CA TYR A 801 -48.67 -20.63 -14.07
C TYR A 801 -50.07 -21.07 -14.41
N ALA A 802 -51.07 -20.50 -13.71
CA ALA A 802 -52.45 -20.81 -13.95
C ALA A 802 -52.91 -20.34 -15.34
N PRO A 803 -53.55 -21.18 -16.15
CA PRO A 803 -54.11 -20.77 -17.45
C PRO A 803 -55.28 -19.79 -17.26
N LEU A 804 -55.32 -18.70 -18.02
CA LEU A 804 -56.47 -17.82 -17.99
C LEU A 804 -57.47 -18.18 -19.08
N PRO A 805 -58.83 -18.13 -18.80
CA PRO A 805 -59.43 -17.72 -17.52
C PRO A 805 -59.29 -18.77 -16.42
N TYR A 806 -59.01 -18.37 -15.21
CA TYR A 806 -58.86 -19.21 -14.01
C TYR A 806 -59.96 -18.83 -13.02
N ASP A 807 -60.70 -19.77 -12.46
CA ASP A 807 -61.76 -19.54 -11.51
C ASP A 807 -61.72 -20.51 -10.33
N ASP A 808 -62.67 -20.35 -9.37
CA ASP A 808 -62.69 -21.11 -8.11
C ASP A 808 -62.96 -22.60 -8.29
N ARG A 809 -63.32 -23.06 -9.48
CA ARG A 809 -63.58 -24.49 -9.83
C ARG A 809 -62.31 -25.18 -10.35
N ASP A 810 -61.26 -24.35 -10.70
CA ASP A 810 -60.03 -24.94 -11.18
C ASP A 810 -59.20 -25.52 -9.99
N LEU A 811 -58.41 -26.56 -10.31
CA LEU A 811 -57.54 -27.12 -9.30
C LEU A 811 -56.49 -26.12 -8.84
N PRO A 812 -56.30 -25.96 -7.50
CA PRO A 812 -55.34 -25.02 -6.98
C PRO A 812 -53.90 -25.42 -7.37
N ILE A 813 -53.15 -24.46 -7.90
CA ILE A 813 -51.74 -24.67 -8.28
C ILE A 813 -50.91 -24.39 -7.04
N ARG A 814 -50.13 -25.38 -6.59
CA ARG A 814 -49.19 -25.28 -5.50
C ARG A 814 -48.03 -24.35 -5.92
N ASP A 815 -47.62 -23.45 -5.05
CA ASP A 815 -46.53 -22.50 -5.31
C ASP A 815 -46.72 -21.67 -6.60
N LEU A 816 -47.89 -21.07 -6.74
CA LEU A 816 -48.29 -20.29 -7.91
C LEU A 816 -47.27 -19.18 -8.21
N ALA A 817 -46.60 -19.26 -9.35
CA ALA A 817 -45.65 -18.27 -9.83
C ALA A 817 -46.31 -17.14 -10.62
N GLY A 818 -47.49 -17.40 -11.19
CA GLY A 818 -48.19 -16.42 -12.01
C GLY A 818 -49.35 -16.98 -12.81
N TYR A 819 -49.70 -16.27 -13.83
CA TYR A 819 -50.77 -16.65 -14.77
C TYR A 819 -50.26 -16.69 -16.20
N ARG A 820 -50.83 -17.51 -17.07
CA ARG A 820 -50.48 -17.58 -18.48
C ARG A 820 -51.72 -17.43 -19.36
N GLU A 821 -51.51 -16.81 -20.53
CA GLU A 821 -52.58 -16.56 -21.49
C GLU A 821 -52.10 -16.80 -22.94
N LYS A 822 -52.87 -17.45 -23.74
CA LYS A 822 -52.63 -17.57 -25.19
C LYS A 822 -53.68 -16.73 -25.91
N LYS A 823 -53.26 -15.73 -26.67
CA LYS A 823 -54.16 -14.68 -27.21
C LYS A 823 -55.01 -15.09 -28.40
N SER A 824 -54.67 -16.18 -29.07
CA SER A 824 -55.50 -16.70 -30.21
C SER A 824 -55.47 -18.21 -30.23
N GLY A 825 -56.50 -18.84 -30.80
CA GLY A 825 -56.60 -20.29 -30.91
C GLY A 825 -55.66 -20.93 -31.93
N HIS A 826 -54.74 -20.16 -32.56
CA HIS A 826 -53.72 -20.69 -33.45
C HIS A 826 -52.52 -21.26 -32.64
N ASP A 827 -52.00 -22.37 -33.09
CA ASP A 827 -50.89 -23.03 -32.37
C ASP A 827 -49.61 -22.18 -32.26
N ASP A 828 -49.37 -21.26 -33.16
CA ASP A 828 -48.19 -20.41 -33.24
C ASP A 828 -48.25 -19.11 -32.41
N SER A 829 -49.34 -18.89 -31.64
CA SER A 829 -49.46 -17.67 -30.86
C SER A 829 -48.58 -17.73 -29.61
N PRO A 830 -47.74 -16.69 -29.34
CA PRO A 830 -46.90 -16.66 -28.18
C PRO A 830 -47.69 -16.68 -26.87
N VAL A 831 -47.22 -17.44 -25.90
CA VAL A 831 -47.77 -17.49 -24.54
C VAL A 831 -47.30 -16.25 -23.77
N ILE A 832 -48.26 -15.54 -23.19
CA ILE A 832 -47.95 -14.40 -22.28
C ILE A 832 -47.95 -14.93 -20.85
N PHE A 833 -46.90 -14.68 -20.10
CA PHE A 833 -46.77 -14.99 -18.72
C PHE A 833 -46.89 -13.76 -17.84
N TYR A 834 -47.78 -13.77 -16.89
CA TYR A 834 -47.94 -12.74 -15.88
C TYR A 834 -47.30 -13.20 -14.59
N THR A 835 -45.99 -12.99 -14.44
CA THR A 835 -45.21 -13.44 -13.27
C THR A 835 -45.43 -12.55 -12.07
N LEU A 836 -45.84 -13.14 -10.95
CA LEU A 836 -46.06 -12.45 -9.68
C LEU A 836 -44.76 -11.85 -9.13
N PRO A 837 -44.83 -10.70 -8.40
CA PRO A 837 -43.62 -10.03 -7.92
C PRO A 837 -42.74 -10.87 -6.99
N SER A 838 -43.32 -11.77 -6.19
CA SER A 838 -42.55 -12.69 -5.33
C SER A 838 -41.76 -13.69 -6.17
N ALA A 839 -42.44 -14.44 -7.08
CA ALA A 839 -41.79 -15.40 -7.97
C ALA A 839 -40.72 -14.75 -8.85
N PHE A 840 -40.96 -13.53 -9.36
CA PHE A 840 -39.99 -12.80 -10.15
C PHE A 840 -38.77 -12.42 -9.31
N LYS A 841 -38.92 -11.78 -8.14
CA LYS A 841 -37.83 -11.24 -7.34
C LYS A 841 -37.03 -12.29 -6.57
N GLU A 842 -37.77 -13.25 -5.98
CA GLU A 842 -37.17 -14.20 -5.04
C GLU A 842 -36.66 -15.47 -5.71
N GLU A 843 -37.21 -15.83 -6.86
CA GLU A 843 -36.89 -17.06 -7.58
C GLU A 843 -36.21 -16.79 -8.94
N MET A 844 -36.90 -16.12 -9.85
CA MET A 844 -36.41 -15.89 -11.22
C MET A 844 -35.18 -15.00 -11.22
N ALA A 845 -35.24 -13.84 -10.54
CA ALA A 845 -34.14 -12.90 -10.44
C ALA A 845 -33.19 -13.19 -9.28
N LYS A 846 -33.31 -14.34 -8.62
CA LYS A 846 -32.47 -14.71 -7.46
C LYS A 846 -30.97 -14.61 -7.78
N GLY A 847 -30.25 -13.77 -7.07
CA GLY A 847 -28.83 -13.52 -7.28
C GLY A 847 -28.51 -12.31 -8.19
N PHE A 848 -29.53 -11.63 -8.70
CA PHE A 848 -29.41 -10.38 -9.45
C PHE A 848 -30.24 -9.28 -8.78
N ASN A 849 -29.94 -8.03 -9.09
CA ASN A 849 -30.84 -6.93 -8.74
C ASN A 849 -32.10 -7.05 -9.60
N ALA A 850 -33.29 -7.13 -8.97
CA ALA A 850 -34.54 -7.37 -9.67
C ALA A 850 -34.93 -6.26 -10.67
N GLU A 851 -34.49 -5.03 -10.43
CA GLU A 851 -34.74 -3.89 -11.36
C GLU A 851 -33.83 -3.98 -12.57
N SER A 852 -32.55 -4.26 -12.39
CA SER A 852 -31.57 -4.50 -13.47
C SER A 852 -31.97 -5.73 -14.31
N PHE A 853 -32.42 -6.79 -13.64
CA PHE A 853 -32.93 -8.01 -14.30
C PHE A 853 -34.15 -7.70 -15.19
N ALA A 854 -35.13 -6.95 -14.66
CA ALA A 854 -36.29 -6.53 -15.44
C ALA A 854 -35.90 -5.59 -16.59
N ALA A 855 -34.90 -4.70 -16.37
CA ALA A 855 -34.40 -3.82 -17.41
C ALA A 855 -33.77 -4.61 -18.58
N ALA A 856 -32.94 -5.60 -18.26
CA ALA A 856 -32.31 -6.49 -19.24
C ALA A 856 -33.35 -7.22 -20.08
N LEU A 857 -34.33 -7.87 -19.45
CA LEU A 857 -35.42 -8.57 -20.14
C LEU A 857 -36.30 -7.63 -21.00
N ALA A 858 -36.48 -6.40 -20.55
CA ALA A 858 -37.22 -5.39 -21.31
C ALA A 858 -36.46 -4.87 -22.54
N THR A 859 -35.17 -4.84 -22.49
CA THR A 859 -34.29 -4.40 -23.61
C THR A 859 -34.39 -5.38 -24.78
N ILE A 860 -34.43 -6.69 -24.52
CA ILE A 860 -34.53 -7.72 -25.54
C ILE A 860 -35.98 -8.06 -25.89
N GLY A 861 -36.98 -7.41 -25.28
CA GLY A 861 -38.39 -7.65 -25.60
C GLY A 861 -39.05 -8.83 -24.87
N MET A 862 -38.31 -9.58 -24.03
CA MET A 862 -38.86 -10.69 -23.25
C MET A 862 -39.78 -10.19 -22.13
N LEU A 863 -39.61 -8.94 -21.64
CA LEU A 863 -40.49 -8.31 -20.69
C LEU A 863 -41.14 -7.08 -21.30
N LYS A 864 -42.46 -7.01 -21.27
CA LYS A 864 -43.26 -5.88 -21.79
C LYS A 864 -43.34 -4.78 -20.74
N LYS A 865 -42.83 -3.59 -21.04
CA LYS A 865 -43.03 -2.41 -20.19
C LYS A 865 -44.50 -1.95 -20.18
N PRO A 866 -45.04 -1.53 -19.01
CA PRO A 866 -46.36 -0.96 -18.96
C PRO A 866 -46.45 0.37 -19.74
N ALA A 867 -47.60 0.63 -20.40
CA ALA A 867 -47.79 1.83 -21.20
C ALA A 867 -47.80 3.14 -20.36
N LYS A 868 -48.08 3.06 -19.06
CA LYS A 868 -48.08 4.20 -18.13
C LYS A 868 -47.35 3.81 -16.83
N GLY A 869 -46.45 4.66 -16.37
CA GLY A 869 -45.67 4.46 -15.10
C GLY A 869 -44.17 4.35 -15.29
N LYS A 870 -43.41 4.61 -14.19
CA LYS A 870 -41.95 4.54 -14.17
C LYS A 870 -41.45 3.17 -13.61
N GLY A 871 -41.72 2.08 -14.29
CA GLY A 871 -41.29 0.76 -13.78
C GLY A 871 -41.58 -0.38 -14.76
N TYR A 872 -41.24 -1.58 -14.35
CA TYR A 872 -41.32 -2.80 -15.17
C TYR A 872 -42.55 -3.66 -14.84
N GLN A 873 -43.32 -3.32 -13.79
CA GLN A 873 -44.49 -4.08 -13.37
C GLN A 873 -45.76 -3.57 -14.08
N GLY A 874 -46.41 -4.44 -14.81
CA GLY A 874 -47.75 -4.29 -15.34
C GLY A 874 -48.82 -4.87 -14.40
N ARG A 875 -49.94 -5.25 -14.98
CA ARG A 875 -51.08 -5.89 -14.27
C ARG A 875 -51.56 -7.10 -15.04
N THR A 876 -52.05 -8.11 -14.29
CA THR A 876 -52.78 -9.23 -14.87
C THR A 876 -54.07 -8.76 -15.54
N PRO A 877 -54.68 -9.58 -16.42
CA PRO A 877 -56.09 -9.43 -16.70
C PRO A 877 -56.95 -9.49 -15.42
N ARG A 878 -58.22 -9.18 -15.51
CA ARG A 878 -59.13 -9.31 -14.38
C ARG A 878 -59.30 -10.78 -13.97
N LEU A 879 -58.96 -11.09 -12.73
CA LEU A 879 -58.97 -12.47 -12.21
C LEU A 879 -60.31 -12.77 -11.54
N ARG A 880 -61.07 -13.73 -12.09
CA ARG A 880 -62.42 -14.06 -11.61
C ARG A 880 -62.40 -14.59 -10.18
N HIS A 881 -61.47 -15.48 -9.86
CA HIS A 881 -61.27 -16.08 -8.50
C HIS A 881 -60.85 -15.07 -7.43
N LEU A 882 -60.47 -13.85 -7.82
CA LEU A 882 -60.15 -12.75 -6.89
C LEU A 882 -61.14 -11.60 -6.97
N GLY A 883 -62.41 -11.91 -7.26
CA GLY A 883 -63.47 -10.88 -7.33
C GLY A 883 -63.27 -9.89 -8.49
N ASN A 884 -62.80 -10.36 -9.66
CA ASN A 884 -62.55 -9.50 -10.83
C ASN A 884 -61.49 -8.42 -10.67
N THR A 885 -60.58 -8.55 -9.73
CA THR A 885 -59.47 -7.63 -9.49
C THR A 885 -58.27 -7.92 -10.39
N GLN A 886 -57.33 -6.98 -10.47
CA GLN A 886 -56.07 -7.13 -11.17
C GLN A 886 -54.92 -7.13 -10.17
N GLN A 887 -53.98 -8.03 -10.33
CA GLN A 887 -52.74 -8.06 -9.55
C GLN A 887 -51.56 -7.41 -10.30
N ARG A 888 -50.57 -6.93 -9.54
CA ARG A 888 -49.28 -6.50 -10.13
C ARG A 888 -48.54 -7.74 -10.62
N ALA A 889 -47.98 -7.66 -11.84
CA ALA A 889 -47.21 -8.75 -12.41
C ALA A 889 -46.16 -8.22 -13.41
N TYR A 890 -45.11 -8.98 -13.61
CA TYR A 890 -44.22 -8.77 -14.75
C TYR A 890 -44.81 -9.52 -15.94
N VAL A 891 -45.00 -8.82 -17.05
CA VAL A 891 -45.61 -9.34 -18.26
C VAL A 891 -44.50 -9.83 -19.19
N MET A 892 -44.38 -11.13 -19.38
CA MET A 892 -43.26 -11.76 -20.07
C MET A 892 -43.70 -12.66 -21.21
N MET A 893 -42.79 -12.83 -22.17
CA MET A 893 -42.98 -13.76 -23.31
C MET A 893 -41.65 -14.46 -23.57
N LEU A 894 -41.68 -15.73 -23.94
CA LEU A 894 -40.51 -16.39 -24.49
C LEU A 894 -40.26 -15.86 -25.91
N ILE A 895 -39.04 -15.51 -26.20
CA ILE A 895 -38.60 -15.14 -27.54
C ILE A 895 -38.27 -16.48 -28.22
N PRO A 896 -38.83 -16.76 -29.41
CA PRO A 896 -38.39 -17.92 -30.18
C PRO A 896 -36.92 -17.81 -30.48
N ASP A 897 -36.19 -18.92 -30.40
CA ASP A 897 -34.81 -18.97 -30.93
C ASP A 897 -34.89 -18.61 -32.43
N GLU A 898 -34.07 -17.64 -32.87
CA GLU A 898 -33.90 -17.39 -34.30
C GLU A 898 -33.38 -18.69 -34.92
N GLU A 899 -34.17 -19.32 -35.78
CA GLU A 899 -33.67 -20.43 -36.58
C GLU A 899 -32.43 -19.97 -37.36
N GLU A 900 -31.30 -20.68 -37.18
CA GLU A 900 -30.06 -20.49 -37.92
C GLU A 900 -30.24 -20.49 -39.45
#